data_25d00fc1c1f2970e2dee95ea402e59e8
#
_entry.id   25d00fc1c1f2970e2dee95ea402e59e8
#
_cell.length_a   1.000
_cell.length_b   1.000
_cell.length_c   1.000
_cell.angle_alpha   90.00
_cell.angle_beta   90.00
_cell.angle_gamma   90.00
#
_symmetry.space_group_name_H-M   'P 1'
#
loop_
_entity.id
_entity.type
_entity.pdbx_description
1 polymer ?
#
loop_
_entity_poly.entity_id
_entity_poly.type
_entity_poly.pdbx_seq_one_letter_code
_entity_poly.pdbx_strand_id
1 'polypeptide(L)'
;NSLAAAAAEGLSRTLLVYDAYNDVLELAAGNSYAKQVIDSWAAAEWFTAKPELPESITVTVFKVEGETNTDDLSPATHATTRPDIPLHATAMLETRMPGGLEQLEALKAKGHPVAYVGDVVGTGSSRKSAINSVLWHTGSDIPHVPNKRSGGVILGGKIAPIFFTTAEDSGALPTECDVTGLNSGDVITIRPHAGTIERDGEVVARFDLKPSTISDEVRAGGRIPLMIGRALTDKVRSQLGLPASELFIRPTPPADSGKGFTLAQKMVGRACGLPGVHPGTSCEPLMTSVGSQDTTGPMTRDEMKELACLGFSADLVMQSFCHTAAYPKPVDLKTHAELPDFMSNRGGVSLRTGDGIIHSWLNRMLLPDTVGTGGDSHTRFPLGISFPAGSGLVAFAAAIGAMPLDMPESVLVRFSGELQPGVTLRDVVNAIPYVAIEKGLLTVEKAGKKNVFNGRIMEIEGLPDLKLEQAFELTDATAERSCAGSTIKLSVDTVSEYLRSNVALLKNMIARGYSDARTLARRIKAMEDWLTNPELLEADANADYAAVIDIDLNTITEPIVACPNDPDNVKTLSDVAGDKVDEVFIGSCMTNIGHYRAAATVLKGQGQNTARLWVCPPTRMDEETLKAEGYYATFEAAGSRMEMPGCSLCMGNQARVEDNTTVFSTSTRNFNNRLGNGAQVYLGSAELAAVCAQLGRIPSREEYLAVAAERIDPNSAELYRYLNFDQVQGFADEGRVLSQAEEEKLLAEA
;
A
#
# COMPACT_ATOMS: atom_id res chain seq x y z
N ASN A 1 -33.06 9.71 36.84
CA ASN A 1 -31.73 10.18 37.22
C ASN A 1 -31.09 10.89 36.02
N SER A 2 -30.77 12.17 36.13
CA SER A 2 -30.27 13.00 35.00
C SER A 2 -28.95 12.45 34.42
N LEU A 3 -28.07 11.89 35.25
CA LEU A 3 -26.82 11.27 34.79
C LEU A 3 -27.08 10.02 33.92
N ALA A 4 -28.00 9.15 34.34
CA ALA A 4 -28.35 7.96 33.57
C ALA A 4 -29.01 8.31 32.22
N ALA A 5 -29.81 9.34 32.17
CA ALA A 5 -30.43 9.83 30.93
C ALA A 5 -29.36 10.40 29.98
N ALA A 6 -28.42 11.22 30.51
CA ALA A 6 -27.32 11.76 29.71
C ALA A 6 -26.38 10.64 29.20
N ALA A 7 -26.10 9.63 30.04
CA ALA A 7 -25.32 8.47 29.64
C ALA A 7 -26.02 7.69 28.52
N ALA A 8 -27.32 7.45 28.63
CA ALA A 8 -28.11 6.75 27.60
C ALA A 8 -28.12 7.55 26.28
N GLU A 9 -28.30 8.87 26.34
CA GLU A 9 -28.25 9.73 25.16
C GLU A 9 -26.87 9.68 24.48
N GLY A 10 -25.79 9.74 25.25
CA GLY A 10 -24.42 9.63 24.73
C GLY A 10 -24.15 8.27 24.08
N LEU A 11 -24.51 7.16 24.76
CA LEU A 11 -24.33 5.81 24.26
C LEU A 11 -25.17 5.53 23.00
N SER A 12 -26.39 6.04 22.91
CA SER A 12 -27.26 5.87 21.71
C SER A 12 -26.63 6.44 20.45
N ARG A 13 -25.73 7.41 20.57
CA ARG A 13 -25.01 8.05 19.46
C ARG A 13 -23.59 7.47 19.25
N THR A 14 -23.14 6.57 20.13
CA THR A 14 -21.82 5.97 20.08
C THR A 14 -21.88 4.63 19.36
N LEU A 15 -20.96 4.40 18.43
CA LEU A 15 -20.80 3.12 17.76
C LEU A 15 -19.82 2.25 18.55
N LEU A 16 -20.34 1.21 19.21
CA LEU A 16 -19.53 0.27 20.00
C LEU A 16 -19.11 -0.92 19.14
N VAL A 17 -17.82 -1.20 19.12
CA VAL A 17 -17.22 -2.25 18.31
C VAL A 17 -17.11 -3.57 19.04
N TYR A 18 -17.24 -3.66 20.35
CA TYR A 18 -16.93 -4.88 21.09
C TYR A 18 -17.75 -5.13 22.35
N ASP A 19 -17.12 -5.79 23.31
CA ASP A 19 -17.67 -6.37 24.52
C ASP A 19 -18.54 -5.42 25.34
N ALA A 20 -18.31 -4.11 25.27
CA ALA A 20 -19.17 -3.10 25.87
C ALA A 20 -20.64 -3.16 25.38
N TYR A 21 -20.88 -3.70 24.18
CA TYR A 21 -22.24 -4.00 23.73
C TYR A 21 -22.92 -5.05 24.60
N ASN A 22 -22.22 -6.11 24.99
CA ASN A 22 -22.76 -7.18 25.85
C ASN A 22 -23.12 -6.62 27.23
N ASP A 23 -22.29 -5.73 27.79
CA ASP A 23 -22.56 -5.07 29.08
C ASP A 23 -23.85 -4.24 29.02
N VAL A 24 -24.07 -3.47 27.96
CA VAL A 24 -25.31 -2.68 27.78
C VAL A 24 -26.52 -3.62 27.62
N LEU A 25 -26.38 -4.73 26.89
CA LEU A 25 -27.45 -5.71 26.68
C LEU A 25 -27.84 -6.38 28.01
N GLU A 26 -26.88 -6.81 28.82
CA GLU A 26 -27.13 -7.41 30.13
C GLU A 26 -27.85 -6.41 31.07
N LEU A 27 -27.37 -5.17 31.09
CA LEU A 27 -28.00 -4.09 31.86
C LEU A 27 -29.45 -3.82 31.41
N ALA A 28 -29.75 -3.95 30.13
CA ALA A 28 -31.08 -3.64 29.60
C ALA A 28 -32.19 -4.56 30.15
N ALA A 29 -31.86 -5.73 30.68
CA ALA A 29 -32.82 -6.64 31.32
C ALA A 29 -33.49 -6.01 32.58
N GLY A 30 -32.79 -5.07 33.29
CA GLY A 30 -33.29 -4.45 34.49
C GLY A 30 -33.21 -2.93 34.51
N ASN A 31 -32.71 -2.29 33.46
CA ASN A 31 -32.46 -0.86 33.44
C ASN A 31 -33.10 -0.21 32.18
N SER A 32 -34.09 0.64 32.40
CA SER A 32 -34.84 1.31 31.33
C SER A 32 -33.97 2.21 30.44
N TYR A 33 -32.91 2.82 30.96
CA TYR A 33 -31.97 3.64 30.20
C TYR A 33 -31.10 2.79 29.28
N ALA A 34 -30.60 1.64 29.77
CA ALA A 34 -29.88 0.71 28.94
C ALA A 34 -30.80 0.12 27.84
N LYS A 35 -32.07 -0.16 28.18
CA LYS A 35 -33.07 -0.58 27.19
C LYS A 35 -33.28 0.49 26.11
N GLN A 36 -33.36 1.76 26.49
CA GLN A 36 -33.45 2.88 25.55
C GLN A 36 -32.27 2.89 24.54
N VAL A 37 -31.05 2.62 25.01
CA VAL A 37 -29.86 2.51 24.14
C VAL A 37 -30.01 1.34 23.14
N ILE A 38 -30.42 0.17 23.63
CA ILE A 38 -30.67 -0.99 22.77
C ILE A 38 -31.74 -0.69 21.72
N ASP A 39 -32.85 -0.10 22.13
CA ASP A 39 -33.94 0.27 21.22
C ASP A 39 -33.47 1.30 20.17
N SER A 40 -32.65 2.29 20.56
CA SER A 40 -32.06 3.28 19.66
C SER A 40 -31.10 2.64 18.64
N TRP A 41 -30.24 1.72 19.06
CA TRP A 41 -29.36 0.99 18.14
C TRP A 41 -30.16 0.09 17.18
N ALA A 42 -31.22 -0.57 17.65
CA ALA A 42 -32.11 -1.37 16.79
C ALA A 42 -32.83 -0.51 15.74
N ALA A 43 -33.16 0.73 16.08
CA ALA A 43 -33.79 1.71 15.18
C ALA A 43 -32.75 2.44 14.28
N ALA A 44 -31.45 2.21 14.45
CA ALA A 44 -30.38 2.89 13.77
C ALA A 44 -30.44 4.43 13.88
N GLU A 45 -30.81 4.96 15.05
CA GLU A 45 -30.89 6.43 15.27
C GLU A 45 -29.56 7.14 15.06
N TRP A 46 -28.42 6.45 15.32
CA TRP A 46 -27.06 6.95 15.04
C TRP A 46 -26.87 7.33 13.56
N PHE A 47 -27.65 6.71 12.65
CA PHE A 47 -27.63 6.93 11.20
C PHE A 47 -28.75 7.85 10.74
N THR A 48 -29.99 7.57 11.16
CA THR A 48 -31.17 8.33 10.72
C THR A 48 -31.22 9.77 11.24
N ALA A 49 -30.54 10.06 12.34
CA ALA A 49 -30.39 11.42 12.87
C ALA A 49 -29.47 12.32 12.03
N LYS A 50 -28.70 11.73 11.08
CA LYS A 50 -27.81 12.48 10.19
C LYS A 50 -28.51 12.80 8.86
N PRO A 51 -28.17 13.94 8.22
CA PRO A 51 -28.75 14.32 6.95
C PRO A 51 -28.38 13.33 5.84
N GLU A 52 -29.26 13.11 4.92
CA GLU A 52 -29.02 12.35 3.69
C GLU A 52 -28.09 13.10 2.75
N LEU A 53 -27.48 12.37 1.79
CA LEU A 53 -26.74 13.00 0.69
C LEU A 53 -27.70 13.92 -0.08
N PRO A 54 -27.39 15.24 -0.21
CA PRO A 54 -28.30 16.19 -0.83
C PRO A 54 -28.51 15.91 -2.33
N GLU A 55 -29.69 16.27 -2.85
CA GLU A 55 -30.01 16.22 -4.29
C GLU A 55 -29.08 17.12 -5.14
N SER A 56 -28.54 18.17 -4.53
CA SER A 56 -27.61 19.08 -5.19
C SER A 56 -26.58 19.64 -4.21
N ILE A 57 -25.34 19.72 -4.66
CA ILE A 57 -24.20 20.28 -3.92
C ILE A 57 -23.56 21.36 -4.79
N THR A 58 -23.65 22.62 -4.38
CA THR A 58 -22.99 23.72 -5.09
C THR A 58 -21.62 23.96 -4.47
N VAL A 59 -20.57 23.95 -5.29
CA VAL A 59 -19.17 24.10 -4.85
C VAL A 59 -18.40 25.05 -5.76
N THR A 60 -17.35 25.64 -5.23
CA THR A 60 -16.34 26.34 -6.02
C THR A 60 -15.18 25.39 -6.35
N VAL A 61 -14.79 25.34 -7.60
CA VAL A 61 -13.69 24.49 -8.08
C VAL A 61 -12.33 25.04 -7.64
N PHE A 62 -11.51 24.22 -7.02
CA PHE A 62 -10.07 24.42 -6.88
C PHE A 62 -9.37 23.31 -7.66
N LYS A 63 -8.82 23.63 -8.83
CA LYS A 63 -8.22 22.65 -9.74
C LYS A 63 -6.70 22.72 -9.68
N VAL A 64 -6.06 21.55 -9.57
CA VAL A 64 -4.63 21.37 -9.76
C VAL A 64 -4.44 20.57 -11.05
N GLU A 65 -3.83 21.18 -12.04
CA GLU A 65 -3.63 20.58 -13.36
C GLU A 65 -2.67 19.39 -13.31
N GLY A 66 -2.90 18.40 -14.14
CA GLY A 66 -2.06 17.21 -14.27
C GLY A 66 -2.24 16.21 -13.14
N GLU A 67 -1.15 15.56 -12.73
CA GLU A 67 -1.16 14.61 -11.63
C GLU A 67 -0.87 15.32 -10.31
N THR A 68 -1.69 15.00 -9.29
CA THR A 68 -1.42 15.35 -7.90
C THR A 68 -1.23 14.07 -7.12
N ASN A 69 0.00 13.79 -6.76
CA ASN A 69 0.34 12.61 -5.98
C ASN A 69 0.25 12.90 -4.48
N THR A 70 0.36 11.86 -3.67
CA THR A 70 0.28 12.00 -2.20
C THR A 70 1.47 12.72 -1.59
N ASP A 71 2.60 12.83 -2.27
CA ASP A 71 3.73 13.63 -1.81
C ASP A 71 3.48 15.14 -2.04
N ASP A 72 2.67 15.51 -3.05
CA ASP A 72 2.19 16.89 -3.24
C ASP A 72 1.19 17.31 -2.15
N LEU A 73 0.32 16.38 -1.72
CA LEU A 73 -0.73 16.63 -0.74
C LEU A 73 -0.28 16.44 0.71
N SER A 74 0.78 15.66 0.91
CA SER A 74 1.35 15.31 2.21
C SER A 74 2.84 15.05 2.04
N PRO A 75 3.66 16.13 1.91
CA PRO A 75 5.08 16.01 1.60
C PRO A 75 5.83 15.10 2.57
N ALA A 76 6.66 14.22 2.03
CA ALA A 76 7.45 13.28 2.83
C ALA A 76 8.42 13.98 3.78
N THR A 77 8.90 15.17 3.41
CA THR A 77 9.74 16.05 4.24
C THR A 77 9.06 16.49 5.55
N HIS A 78 7.72 16.52 5.56
CA HIS A 78 6.86 16.83 6.70
C HIS A 78 6.21 15.59 7.33
N ALA A 79 6.70 14.39 7.06
CA ALA A 79 6.08 13.15 7.54
C ALA A 79 5.87 13.09 9.07
N THR A 80 6.72 13.76 9.83
CA THR A 80 6.66 13.82 11.29
C THR A 80 5.50 14.64 11.86
N THR A 81 4.92 15.55 11.05
CA THR A 81 3.77 16.38 11.46
C THR A 81 2.43 15.73 11.13
N ARG A 82 2.40 14.60 10.43
CA ARG A 82 1.16 13.93 9.99
C ARG A 82 0.10 13.68 11.08
N PRO A 83 0.47 13.35 12.33
CA PRO A 83 -0.52 13.21 13.42
C PRO A 83 -1.18 14.54 13.81
N ASP A 84 -0.53 15.67 13.60
CA ASP A 84 -1.08 17.02 13.78
C ASP A 84 -1.64 17.52 12.45
N ILE A 85 -2.90 17.16 12.19
CA ILE A 85 -3.56 17.44 10.90
C ILE A 85 -3.52 18.94 10.52
N PRO A 86 -3.90 19.88 11.41
CA PRO A 86 -3.83 21.31 11.10
C PRO A 86 -2.44 21.77 10.67
N LEU A 87 -1.42 21.36 11.43
CA LEU A 87 -0.03 21.74 11.10
C LEU A 87 0.43 21.09 9.79
N HIS A 88 0.14 19.80 9.62
CA HIS A 88 0.55 19.08 8.42
C HIS A 88 -0.11 19.63 7.14
N ALA A 89 -1.37 20.01 7.22
CA ALA A 89 -2.13 20.57 6.10
C ALA A 89 -1.56 21.90 5.57
N THR A 90 -0.77 22.61 6.37
CA THR A 90 -0.09 23.85 5.90
C THR A 90 0.99 23.59 4.85
N ALA A 91 1.49 22.35 4.75
CA ALA A 91 2.50 21.96 3.75
C ALA A 91 1.87 21.41 2.45
N MET A 92 0.53 21.28 2.37
CA MET A 92 -0.14 20.79 1.17
C MET A 92 0.17 21.70 -0.03
N LEU A 93 0.61 21.08 -1.13
CA LEU A 93 0.94 21.73 -2.40
C LEU A 93 2.10 22.73 -2.35
N GLU A 94 2.87 22.82 -1.25
CA GLU A 94 3.94 23.82 -1.08
C GLU A 94 4.94 23.86 -2.25
N THR A 95 5.28 22.71 -2.80
CA THR A 95 6.22 22.59 -3.93
C THR A 95 5.49 22.49 -5.27
N ARG A 96 4.34 21.81 -5.29
CA ARG A 96 3.58 21.52 -6.51
C ARG A 96 2.88 22.76 -7.07
N MET A 97 2.36 23.61 -6.19
CA MET A 97 1.60 24.82 -6.53
C MET A 97 1.84 25.91 -5.47
N PRO A 98 3.01 26.57 -5.49
CA PRO A 98 3.27 27.69 -4.58
C PRO A 98 2.18 28.75 -4.65
N GLY A 99 1.62 29.16 -3.50
CA GLY A 99 0.46 30.06 -3.44
C GLY A 99 -0.90 29.35 -3.61
N GLY A 100 -0.92 28.02 -3.74
CA GLY A 100 -2.15 27.25 -3.93
C GLY A 100 -3.09 27.31 -2.73
N LEU A 101 -2.57 27.32 -1.51
CA LEU A 101 -3.41 27.44 -0.30
C LEU A 101 -4.03 28.84 -0.18
N GLU A 102 -3.31 29.89 -0.51
CA GLU A 102 -3.82 31.27 -0.56
C GLU A 102 -4.94 31.38 -1.61
N GLN A 103 -4.77 30.75 -2.77
CA GLN A 103 -5.81 30.68 -3.79
C GLN A 103 -7.05 29.93 -3.28
N LEU A 104 -6.85 28.79 -2.62
CA LEU A 104 -7.95 28.00 -2.06
C LEU A 104 -8.74 28.81 -1.02
N GLU A 105 -8.05 29.51 -0.11
CA GLU A 105 -8.71 30.39 0.86
C GLU A 105 -9.47 31.55 0.20
N ALA A 106 -8.91 32.14 -0.88
CA ALA A 106 -9.60 33.17 -1.65
C ALA A 106 -10.89 32.63 -2.33
N LEU A 107 -10.88 31.36 -2.75
CA LEU A 107 -12.06 30.70 -3.36
C LEU A 107 -13.18 30.47 -2.34
N LYS A 108 -12.87 30.20 -1.07
CA LYS A 108 -13.85 30.09 0.01
C LYS A 108 -14.66 31.37 0.19
N ALA A 109 -14.05 32.54 -0.09
CA ALA A 109 -14.73 33.83 -0.01
C ALA A 109 -15.91 33.99 -1.00
N LYS A 110 -16.05 33.10 -2.00
CA LYS A 110 -17.23 33.06 -2.90
C LYS A 110 -18.49 32.52 -2.20
N GLY A 111 -18.41 32.05 -0.96
CA GLY A 111 -19.57 31.65 -0.17
C GLY A 111 -20.08 30.24 -0.41
N HIS A 112 -19.34 29.43 -1.20
CA HIS A 112 -19.61 28.00 -1.41
C HIS A 112 -18.46 27.14 -0.86
N PRO A 113 -18.71 25.89 -0.43
CA PRO A 113 -17.65 24.92 -0.15
C PRO A 113 -16.73 24.77 -1.37
N VAL A 114 -15.45 24.47 -1.12
CA VAL A 114 -14.49 24.27 -2.20
C VAL A 114 -14.37 22.77 -2.50
N ALA A 115 -14.48 22.40 -3.79
CA ALA A 115 -14.17 21.06 -4.26
C ALA A 115 -12.70 20.99 -4.73
N TYR A 116 -12.00 19.94 -4.31
CA TYR A 116 -10.69 19.62 -4.86
C TYR A 116 -10.84 18.92 -6.21
N VAL A 117 -10.15 19.40 -7.25
CA VAL A 117 -10.29 18.88 -8.63
C VAL A 117 -8.91 18.62 -9.22
N GLY A 118 -8.71 17.51 -9.93
CA GLY A 118 -7.46 17.19 -10.62
C GLY A 118 -7.64 16.18 -11.74
N ASP A 119 -6.69 16.15 -12.70
CA ASP A 119 -6.75 15.20 -13.81
C ASP A 119 -6.45 13.76 -13.32
N VAL A 120 -5.41 13.58 -12.51
CA VAL A 120 -5.08 12.34 -11.81
C VAL A 120 -4.78 12.68 -10.35
N VAL A 121 -5.52 12.07 -9.42
CA VAL A 121 -5.48 12.46 -8.00
C VAL A 121 -5.07 11.29 -7.12
N GLY A 122 -4.13 11.53 -6.20
CA GLY A 122 -3.85 10.67 -5.05
C GLY A 122 -3.00 9.45 -5.33
N THR A 123 -2.19 9.44 -6.40
CA THR A 123 -1.17 8.41 -6.61
C THR A 123 -0.12 8.47 -5.50
N GLY A 124 0.49 7.34 -5.16
CA GLY A 124 1.49 7.27 -4.10
C GLY A 124 1.00 6.61 -2.82
N SER A 125 1.74 6.75 -1.70
CA SER A 125 1.51 5.95 -0.49
C SER A 125 1.01 6.72 0.74
N SER A 126 1.21 8.02 0.85
CA SER A 126 0.86 8.84 2.03
C SER A 126 -0.64 9.23 2.08
N ARG A 127 -1.54 8.32 1.76
CA ARG A 127 -2.95 8.57 1.45
C ARG A 127 -3.77 9.16 2.58
N LYS A 128 -3.68 8.62 3.79
CA LYS A 128 -4.49 9.12 4.92
C LYS A 128 -4.10 10.55 5.30
N SER A 129 -2.81 10.85 5.37
CA SER A 129 -2.36 12.23 5.63
C SER A 129 -2.68 13.18 4.48
N ALA A 130 -2.63 12.69 3.24
CA ALA A 130 -3.03 13.47 2.06
C ALA A 130 -4.54 13.79 2.10
N ILE A 131 -5.40 12.82 2.39
CA ILE A 131 -6.83 13.05 2.58
C ILE A 131 -7.08 14.00 3.75
N ASN A 132 -6.43 13.79 4.88
CA ASN A 132 -6.57 14.69 6.03
C ASN A 132 -6.21 16.15 5.66
N SER A 133 -5.14 16.36 4.86
CA SER A 133 -4.76 17.69 4.38
C SER A 133 -5.83 18.29 3.46
N VAL A 134 -6.33 17.53 2.48
CA VAL A 134 -7.40 17.98 1.58
C VAL A 134 -8.66 18.33 2.39
N LEU A 135 -9.10 17.45 3.29
CA LEU A 135 -10.32 17.67 4.07
C LEU A 135 -10.16 18.77 5.13
N TRP A 136 -8.94 19.04 5.61
CA TRP A 136 -8.69 20.19 6.46
C TRP A 136 -9.08 21.51 5.75
N HIS A 137 -8.83 21.57 4.46
CA HIS A 137 -9.15 22.76 3.67
C HIS A 137 -10.55 22.75 3.04
N THR A 138 -11.12 21.58 2.74
CA THR A 138 -12.37 21.43 1.97
C THR A 138 -13.53 20.82 2.75
N GLY A 139 -13.26 20.13 3.85
CA GLY A 139 -14.26 19.47 4.69
C GLY A 139 -14.85 20.36 5.78
N SER A 140 -15.68 19.75 6.61
CA SER A 140 -16.38 20.39 7.73
C SER A 140 -15.90 19.83 9.08
N ASP A 141 -15.97 20.63 10.12
CA ASP A 141 -15.63 20.23 11.48
C ASP A 141 -16.53 19.09 11.96
N ILE A 142 -15.95 18.11 12.64
CA ILE A 142 -16.68 17.01 13.27
C ILE A 142 -17.05 17.47 14.69
N PRO A 143 -18.33 17.43 15.07
CA PRO A 143 -18.76 17.85 16.41
C PRO A 143 -17.98 17.12 17.52
N HIS A 144 -17.42 17.86 18.44
CA HIS A 144 -16.63 17.37 19.58
C HIS A 144 -15.30 16.67 19.24
N VAL A 145 -14.86 16.67 17.97
CA VAL A 145 -13.57 16.12 17.53
C VAL A 145 -12.70 17.27 17.02
N PRO A 146 -11.77 17.79 17.83
CA PRO A 146 -10.88 18.86 17.41
C PRO A 146 -9.85 18.35 16.40
N ASN A 147 -9.34 19.27 15.57
CA ASN A 147 -8.21 19.02 14.67
C ASN A 147 -8.43 17.91 13.60
N LYS A 148 -9.68 17.55 13.32
CA LYS A 148 -10.06 16.60 12.28
C LYS A 148 -11.32 17.09 11.57
N ARG A 149 -11.38 16.93 10.26
CA ARG A 149 -12.54 17.27 9.43
C ARG A 149 -12.98 16.09 8.60
N SER A 150 -14.23 16.07 8.22
CA SER A 150 -14.82 15.05 7.35
C SER A 150 -15.67 15.70 6.25
N GLY A 151 -16.12 14.89 5.30
CA GLY A 151 -16.91 15.36 4.16
C GLY A 151 -16.04 15.97 3.06
N GLY A 152 -16.59 16.92 2.32
CA GLY A 152 -15.92 17.55 1.17
C GLY A 152 -16.10 16.76 -0.13
N VAL A 153 -15.83 17.42 -1.26
CA VAL A 153 -15.96 16.88 -2.61
C VAL A 153 -14.59 16.80 -3.27
N ILE A 154 -14.31 15.65 -3.87
CA ILE A 154 -13.08 15.41 -4.64
C ILE A 154 -13.48 14.92 -6.02
N LEU A 155 -13.14 15.68 -7.08
CA LEU A 155 -13.40 15.32 -8.47
C LEU A 155 -12.09 14.98 -9.16
N GLY A 156 -12.01 13.83 -9.81
CA GLY A 156 -10.84 13.43 -10.55
C GLY A 156 -11.18 12.91 -11.95
N GLY A 157 -10.33 13.20 -12.94
CA GLY A 157 -10.35 12.46 -14.19
C GLY A 157 -10.05 10.99 -13.93
N LYS A 158 -9.07 10.75 -13.05
CA LYS A 158 -8.78 9.48 -12.37
C LYS A 158 -8.42 9.74 -10.91
N ILE A 159 -8.89 8.87 -10.04
CA ILE A 159 -8.52 8.89 -8.62
C ILE A 159 -7.87 7.54 -8.28
N ALA A 160 -6.66 7.61 -7.70
CA ALA A 160 -5.97 6.38 -7.30
C ALA A 160 -6.84 5.58 -6.31
N PRO A 161 -7.01 4.25 -6.48
CA PRO A 161 -8.01 3.48 -5.75
C PRO A 161 -7.89 3.58 -4.24
N ILE A 162 -6.67 3.52 -3.71
CA ILE A 162 -6.45 3.58 -2.26
C ILE A 162 -6.68 5.01 -1.73
N PHE A 163 -6.48 6.04 -2.55
CA PHE A 163 -6.84 7.40 -2.18
C PHE A 163 -8.38 7.57 -2.19
N PHE A 164 -9.03 6.99 -3.19
CA PHE A 164 -10.49 6.96 -3.31
C PHE A 164 -11.13 6.32 -2.07
N THR A 165 -10.74 5.09 -1.73
CA THR A 165 -11.28 4.38 -0.55
C THR A 165 -10.94 5.08 0.77
N THR A 166 -9.78 5.74 0.86
CA THR A 166 -9.43 6.54 2.05
C THR A 166 -10.29 7.80 2.18
N ALA A 167 -10.72 8.38 1.05
CA ALA A 167 -11.67 9.49 1.03
C ALA A 167 -13.07 9.04 1.52
N GLU A 168 -13.55 7.88 1.06
CA GLU A 168 -14.77 7.23 1.55
C GLU A 168 -14.72 6.97 3.06
N ASP A 169 -13.61 6.40 3.56
CA ASP A 169 -13.39 6.16 4.99
C ASP A 169 -13.48 7.44 5.83
N SER A 170 -13.19 8.59 5.22
CA SER A 170 -13.20 9.91 5.85
C SER A 170 -14.48 10.71 5.58
N GLY A 171 -15.50 10.08 4.97
CA GLY A 171 -16.80 10.68 4.70
C GLY A 171 -16.82 11.71 3.57
N ALA A 172 -15.77 11.78 2.76
CA ALA A 172 -15.76 12.60 1.55
C ALA A 172 -16.60 11.97 0.43
N LEU A 173 -16.93 12.79 -0.58
CA LEU A 173 -17.55 12.35 -1.84
C LEU A 173 -16.51 12.37 -2.96
N PRO A 174 -15.71 11.30 -3.14
CA PRO A 174 -14.84 11.17 -4.29
C PRO A 174 -15.65 10.76 -5.52
N THR A 175 -15.37 11.39 -6.66
CA THR A 175 -16.10 11.12 -7.92
C THR A 175 -15.15 11.19 -9.10
N GLU A 176 -15.12 10.15 -9.92
CA GLU A 176 -14.42 10.17 -11.22
C GLU A 176 -15.35 10.69 -12.31
N CYS A 177 -14.90 11.74 -13.00
CA CYS A 177 -15.61 12.37 -14.11
C CYS A 177 -14.65 13.08 -15.07
N ASP A 178 -15.14 13.52 -16.22
CA ASP A 178 -14.35 14.42 -17.08
C ASP A 178 -14.21 15.79 -16.41
N VAL A 179 -12.98 16.13 -16.04
CA VAL A 179 -12.62 17.41 -15.40
C VAL A 179 -11.94 18.40 -16.34
N THR A 180 -11.76 18.05 -17.62
CA THR A 180 -11.03 18.88 -18.60
C THR A 180 -11.66 20.24 -18.82
N GLY A 181 -12.99 20.32 -18.71
CA GLY A 181 -13.76 21.57 -18.85
C GLY A 181 -13.90 22.41 -17.57
N LEU A 182 -13.34 21.96 -16.44
CA LEU A 182 -13.44 22.64 -15.15
C LEU A 182 -12.17 23.48 -14.89
N ASN A 183 -12.38 24.72 -14.39
CA ASN A 183 -11.29 25.64 -14.05
C ASN A 183 -11.41 26.13 -12.61
N SER A 184 -10.29 26.47 -11.98
CA SER A 184 -10.28 27.09 -10.66
C SER A 184 -11.14 28.37 -10.64
N GLY A 185 -12.06 28.41 -9.68
CA GLY A 185 -13.00 29.52 -9.53
C GLY A 185 -14.36 29.34 -10.21
N ASP A 186 -14.56 28.29 -11.02
CA ASP A 186 -15.89 27.92 -11.50
C ASP A 186 -16.79 27.59 -10.31
N VAL A 187 -18.04 28.02 -10.36
CA VAL A 187 -19.10 27.59 -9.46
C VAL A 187 -19.92 26.53 -10.19
N ILE A 188 -19.94 25.32 -9.64
CA ILE A 188 -20.62 24.18 -10.23
C ILE A 188 -21.64 23.59 -9.26
N THR A 189 -22.70 23.00 -9.81
CA THR A 189 -23.69 22.23 -9.06
C THR A 189 -23.56 20.75 -9.40
N ILE A 190 -23.22 19.93 -8.42
CA ILE A 190 -23.16 18.47 -8.52
C ILE A 190 -24.52 17.93 -8.13
N ARG A 191 -25.08 17.05 -8.97
CA ARG A 191 -26.31 16.28 -8.67
C ARG A 191 -25.93 14.82 -8.49
N PRO A 192 -25.63 14.39 -7.25
CA PRO A 192 -25.09 13.04 -7.00
C PRO A 192 -26.00 11.94 -7.56
N HIS A 193 -27.28 11.99 -7.27
CA HIS A 193 -28.25 10.96 -7.69
C HIS A 193 -28.55 10.97 -9.19
N ALA A 194 -28.41 12.13 -9.86
CA ALA A 194 -28.58 12.25 -11.31
C ALA A 194 -27.28 11.94 -12.09
N GLY A 195 -26.13 11.87 -11.40
CA GLY A 195 -24.83 11.65 -12.01
C GLY A 195 -24.39 12.79 -12.95
N THR A 196 -24.70 14.06 -12.61
CA THR A 196 -24.38 15.22 -13.45
C THR A 196 -23.67 16.32 -12.67
N ILE A 197 -22.79 17.03 -13.37
CA ILE A 197 -22.19 18.27 -12.93
C ILE A 197 -22.65 19.38 -13.87
N GLU A 198 -23.20 20.43 -13.31
CA GLU A 198 -23.77 21.55 -14.04
C GLU A 198 -22.97 22.83 -13.75
N ARG A 199 -22.81 23.68 -14.78
CA ARG A 199 -22.32 25.05 -14.67
C ARG A 199 -23.26 25.96 -15.44
N ASP A 200 -23.74 27.01 -14.77
CA ASP A 200 -24.72 27.97 -15.34
C ASP A 200 -25.99 27.30 -15.90
N GLY A 201 -26.39 26.14 -15.31
CA GLY A 201 -27.55 25.36 -15.72
C GLY A 201 -27.31 24.37 -16.87
N GLU A 202 -26.12 24.33 -17.42
CA GLU A 202 -25.73 23.38 -18.46
C GLU A 202 -24.89 22.21 -17.88
N VAL A 203 -25.15 20.97 -18.33
CA VAL A 203 -24.39 19.80 -17.94
C VAL A 203 -23.01 19.84 -18.59
N VAL A 204 -21.97 19.98 -17.79
CA VAL A 204 -20.55 20.02 -18.23
C VAL A 204 -19.82 18.70 -18.06
N ALA A 205 -20.29 17.81 -17.16
CA ALA A 205 -19.76 16.47 -16.99
C ALA A 205 -20.83 15.50 -16.49
N ARG A 206 -20.59 14.20 -16.70
CA ARG A 206 -21.41 13.11 -16.18
C ARG A 206 -20.53 12.12 -15.44
N PHE A 207 -21.11 11.42 -14.47
CA PHE A 207 -20.43 10.40 -13.68
C PHE A 207 -21.42 9.33 -13.22
N ASP A 208 -20.88 8.18 -12.85
CA ASP A 208 -21.62 7.17 -12.09
C ASP A 208 -21.29 7.32 -10.61
N LEU A 209 -22.33 7.43 -9.78
CA LEU A 209 -22.14 7.46 -8.32
C LEU A 209 -21.74 6.07 -7.83
N LYS A 210 -20.50 5.93 -7.43
CA LYS A 210 -19.90 4.66 -6.98
C LYS A 210 -19.07 4.85 -5.70
N PRO A 211 -19.02 3.80 -4.85
CA PRO A 211 -19.83 2.57 -4.88
C PRO A 211 -21.33 2.85 -4.63
N SER A 212 -22.18 1.84 -4.78
CA SER A 212 -23.62 1.98 -4.52
C SER A 212 -23.94 2.41 -3.09
N THR A 213 -23.05 2.14 -2.15
CA THR A 213 -23.15 2.48 -0.71
C THR A 213 -22.70 3.90 -0.38
N ILE A 214 -22.14 4.66 -1.33
CA ILE A 214 -21.51 5.95 -1.05
C ILE A 214 -22.43 6.96 -0.37
N SER A 215 -23.72 6.94 -0.69
CA SER A 215 -24.71 7.82 -0.04
C SER A 215 -24.83 7.54 1.45
N ASP A 216 -24.84 6.26 1.82
CA ASP A 216 -24.87 5.84 3.22
C ASP A 216 -23.55 6.13 3.92
N GLU A 217 -22.42 5.97 3.23
CA GLU A 217 -21.09 6.25 3.75
C GLU A 217 -20.93 7.74 4.10
N VAL A 218 -21.31 8.62 3.17
CA VAL A 218 -21.32 10.08 3.41
C VAL A 218 -22.25 10.41 4.57
N ARG A 219 -23.45 9.84 4.62
CA ARG A 219 -24.41 10.04 5.72
C ARG A 219 -23.86 9.55 7.05
N ALA A 220 -23.23 8.38 7.09
CA ALA A 220 -22.62 7.81 8.29
C ALA A 220 -21.42 8.64 8.81
N GLY A 221 -20.79 9.44 7.94
CA GLY A 221 -19.55 10.16 8.22
C GLY A 221 -18.29 9.37 7.86
N GLY A 222 -18.45 8.34 7.01
CA GLY A 222 -17.42 7.50 6.45
C GLY A 222 -17.82 6.03 6.38
N ARG A 223 -17.11 5.26 5.56
CA ARG A 223 -17.37 3.84 5.37
C ARG A 223 -17.17 3.03 6.66
N ILE A 224 -16.12 3.31 7.43
CA ILE A 224 -15.86 2.62 8.71
C ILE A 224 -16.99 2.81 9.71
N PRO A 225 -17.47 4.04 10.01
CA PRO A 225 -18.65 4.24 10.84
C PRO A 225 -19.91 3.54 10.31
N LEU A 226 -20.12 3.51 8.99
CA LEU A 226 -21.26 2.82 8.40
C LEU A 226 -21.21 1.32 8.70
N MET A 227 -20.05 0.69 8.52
CA MET A 227 -19.89 -0.76 8.77
C MET A 227 -20.11 -1.13 10.22
N ILE A 228 -19.44 -0.41 11.13
CA ILE A 228 -19.59 -0.65 12.58
C ILE A 228 -21.05 -0.47 12.99
N GLY A 229 -21.66 0.62 12.59
CA GLY A 229 -23.04 0.94 12.97
C GLY A 229 -24.04 -0.04 12.37
N ARG A 230 -23.88 -0.44 11.11
CA ARG A 230 -24.72 -1.46 10.46
C ARG A 230 -24.61 -2.81 11.17
N ALA A 231 -23.37 -3.25 11.45
CA ALA A 231 -23.12 -4.49 12.17
C ALA A 231 -23.73 -4.47 13.59
N LEU A 232 -23.58 -3.37 14.32
CA LEU A 232 -24.18 -3.16 15.62
C LEU A 232 -25.72 -3.22 15.57
N THR A 233 -26.32 -2.49 14.63
CA THR A 233 -27.77 -2.47 14.41
C THR A 233 -28.31 -3.86 14.09
N ASP A 234 -27.69 -4.58 13.14
CA ASP A 234 -28.14 -5.92 12.76
C ASP A 234 -27.98 -6.93 13.90
N LYS A 235 -26.89 -6.85 14.68
CA LYS A 235 -26.66 -7.68 15.87
C LYS A 235 -27.74 -7.46 16.92
N VAL A 236 -28.05 -6.20 17.25
CA VAL A 236 -29.11 -5.86 18.20
C VAL A 236 -30.47 -6.37 17.71
N ARG A 237 -30.80 -6.12 16.44
CA ARG A 237 -32.08 -6.57 15.85
C ARG A 237 -32.21 -8.09 15.89
N SER A 238 -31.16 -8.82 15.54
CA SER A 238 -31.13 -10.28 15.62
C SER A 238 -31.42 -10.80 17.03
N GLN A 239 -30.84 -10.18 18.06
CA GLN A 239 -31.07 -10.56 19.45
C GLN A 239 -32.47 -10.21 19.94
N LEU A 240 -33.08 -9.18 19.37
CA LEU A 240 -34.49 -8.83 19.63
C LEU A 240 -35.48 -9.66 18.78
N GLY A 241 -34.99 -10.61 17.97
CA GLY A 241 -35.83 -11.42 17.05
C GLY A 241 -36.39 -10.61 15.87
N LEU A 242 -35.77 -9.48 15.54
CA LEU A 242 -36.15 -8.64 14.41
C LEU A 242 -35.32 -8.97 13.15
N PRO A 243 -35.87 -8.81 11.95
CA PRO A 243 -35.10 -8.95 10.70
C PRO A 243 -33.99 -7.89 10.61
N ALA A 244 -32.99 -8.12 9.75
CA ALA A 244 -31.95 -7.12 9.44
C ALA A 244 -32.60 -5.78 9.01
N SER A 245 -31.90 -4.69 9.26
CA SER A 245 -32.44 -3.36 8.94
C SER A 245 -32.48 -3.14 7.42
N GLU A 246 -33.58 -2.60 6.92
CA GLU A 246 -33.77 -2.18 5.52
C GLU A 246 -33.33 -0.73 5.28
N LEU A 247 -32.85 -0.03 6.31
CA LEU A 247 -32.42 1.37 6.21
C LEU A 247 -31.09 1.55 5.44
N PHE A 248 -30.29 0.50 5.38
CA PHE A 248 -28.98 0.56 4.76
C PHE A 248 -29.01 0.03 3.33
N ILE A 249 -28.33 0.74 2.44
CA ILE A 249 -28.08 0.23 1.09
C ILE A 249 -27.16 -0.99 1.20
N ARG A 250 -27.64 -2.14 0.73
CA ARG A 250 -26.88 -3.37 0.64
C ARG A 250 -26.60 -3.64 -0.82
N PRO A 251 -25.33 -3.70 -1.23
CA PRO A 251 -24.99 -4.02 -2.60
C PRO A 251 -25.59 -5.35 -3.01
N THR A 252 -26.23 -5.37 -4.16
CA THR A 252 -26.71 -6.64 -4.75
C THR A 252 -25.51 -7.28 -5.45
N PRO A 253 -25.17 -8.53 -5.13
CA PRO A 253 -24.13 -9.23 -5.87
C PRO A 253 -24.44 -9.22 -7.37
N PRO A 254 -23.42 -9.08 -8.23
CA PRO A 254 -23.62 -9.18 -9.68
C PRO A 254 -24.23 -10.53 -10.04
N ALA A 255 -24.95 -10.57 -11.16
CA ALA A 255 -25.50 -11.81 -11.69
C ALA A 255 -24.36 -12.80 -11.97
N ASP A 256 -24.61 -14.08 -11.69
CA ASP A 256 -23.66 -15.14 -12.02
C ASP A 256 -23.39 -15.14 -13.54
N SER A 257 -22.13 -14.93 -13.92
CA SER A 257 -21.70 -14.90 -15.31
C SER A 257 -21.54 -16.30 -15.93
N GLY A 258 -21.60 -17.36 -15.11
CA GLY A 258 -21.25 -18.74 -15.51
C GLY A 258 -19.76 -18.93 -15.84
N LYS A 259 -18.91 -17.93 -15.53
CA LYS A 259 -17.46 -17.99 -15.65
C LYS A 259 -16.83 -18.56 -14.40
N GLY A 260 -15.67 -19.18 -14.57
CA GLY A 260 -14.84 -19.61 -13.45
C GLY A 260 -14.17 -18.45 -12.75
N PHE A 261 -13.50 -18.72 -11.65
CA PHE A 261 -12.82 -17.75 -10.83
C PHE A 261 -11.35 -17.60 -11.23
N THR A 262 -10.85 -16.39 -11.23
CA THR A 262 -9.42 -16.11 -11.33
C THR A 262 -8.71 -16.51 -10.03
N LEU A 263 -7.37 -16.52 -10.04
CA LEU A 263 -6.58 -16.83 -8.84
C LEU A 263 -6.90 -15.87 -7.69
N ALA A 264 -6.94 -14.58 -7.96
CA ALA A 264 -7.27 -13.55 -6.96
C ALA A 264 -8.69 -13.73 -6.40
N GLN A 265 -9.66 -14.04 -7.26
CA GLN A 265 -11.06 -14.28 -6.86
C GLN A 265 -11.19 -15.50 -5.93
N LYS A 266 -10.39 -16.54 -6.14
CA LYS A 266 -10.34 -17.71 -5.25
C LYS A 266 -9.67 -17.40 -3.92
N MET A 267 -8.56 -16.62 -3.92
CA MET A 267 -7.92 -16.21 -2.67
C MET A 267 -8.85 -15.39 -1.79
N VAL A 268 -9.51 -14.39 -2.36
CA VAL A 268 -10.51 -13.58 -1.64
C VAL A 268 -11.70 -14.41 -1.23
N GLY A 269 -12.19 -15.31 -2.10
CA GLY A 269 -13.25 -16.25 -1.77
C GLY A 269 -12.91 -17.13 -0.56
N ARG A 270 -11.73 -17.74 -0.57
CA ARG A 270 -11.23 -18.54 0.58
C ARG A 270 -11.25 -17.73 1.88
N ALA A 271 -10.78 -16.48 1.83
CA ALA A 271 -10.78 -15.57 3.00
C ALA A 271 -12.21 -15.17 3.46
N CYS A 272 -13.20 -15.31 2.60
CA CYS A 272 -14.63 -15.13 2.91
C CYS A 272 -15.37 -16.44 3.22
N GLY A 273 -14.69 -17.59 3.23
CA GLY A 273 -15.33 -18.91 3.37
C GLY A 273 -16.16 -19.34 2.14
N LEU A 274 -15.83 -18.81 0.95
CA LEU A 274 -16.49 -19.07 -0.32
C LEU A 274 -15.53 -19.69 -1.34
N PRO A 275 -16.03 -20.38 -2.38
CA PRO A 275 -15.18 -20.91 -3.45
C PRO A 275 -14.45 -19.83 -4.25
N GLY A 276 -15.07 -18.67 -4.38
CA GLY A 276 -14.55 -17.50 -5.09
C GLY A 276 -15.50 -16.31 -4.95
N VAL A 277 -15.04 -15.11 -5.32
CA VAL A 277 -15.83 -13.88 -5.30
C VAL A 277 -15.69 -13.18 -6.65
N HIS A 278 -16.79 -12.97 -7.35
CA HIS A 278 -16.80 -12.26 -8.64
C HIS A 278 -16.64 -10.75 -8.47
N PRO A 279 -16.08 -10.05 -9.49
CA PRO A 279 -15.92 -8.60 -9.47
C PRO A 279 -17.25 -7.87 -9.22
N GLY A 280 -17.19 -6.79 -8.46
CA GLY A 280 -18.37 -6.01 -8.05
C GLY A 280 -19.15 -6.56 -6.86
N THR A 281 -18.70 -7.69 -6.30
CA THR A 281 -19.28 -8.24 -5.06
C THR A 281 -18.64 -7.57 -3.85
N SER A 282 -19.46 -7.00 -2.97
CA SER A 282 -19.00 -6.53 -1.65
C SER A 282 -18.80 -7.72 -0.72
N CYS A 283 -17.64 -7.81 -0.10
CA CYS A 283 -17.26 -8.89 0.79
C CYS A 283 -16.34 -8.40 1.91
N GLU A 284 -16.13 -9.25 2.92
CA GLU A 284 -15.30 -8.95 4.08
C GLU A 284 -14.27 -10.08 4.29
N PRO A 285 -13.22 -10.16 3.46
CA PRO A 285 -12.20 -11.19 3.60
C PRO A 285 -11.44 -11.07 4.92
N LEU A 286 -11.12 -12.22 5.52
CA LEU A 286 -10.23 -12.29 6.67
C LEU A 286 -8.83 -11.81 6.28
N MET A 287 -8.25 -10.94 7.13
CA MET A 287 -6.91 -10.40 6.98
C MET A 287 -5.92 -11.23 7.79
N THR A 288 -5.19 -12.09 7.10
CA THR A 288 -4.19 -12.97 7.73
C THR A 288 -2.91 -12.22 8.10
N SER A 289 -2.58 -11.14 7.39
CA SER A 289 -1.38 -10.34 7.63
C SER A 289 -1.68 -8.86 7.45
N VAL A 290 -1.27 -8.05 8.43
CA VAL A 290 -1.46 -6.59 8.44
C VAL A 290 -0.13 -5.90 8.69
N GLY A 291 0.27 -4.99 7.79
CA GLY A 291 1.52 -4.23 7.87
C GLY A 291 1.31 -2.79 8.33
N SER A 292 2.08 -2.36 9.34
CA SER A 292 2.17 -0.97 9.79
C SER A 292 3.61 -0.50 9.80
N GLN A 293 3.87 0.74 9.40
CA GLN A 293 5.21 1.31 9.35
C GLN A 293 5.26 2.69 10.04
N ASP A 294 6.44 3.16 10.37
CA ASP A 294 6.69 4.30 11.24
C ASP A 294 6.07 5.63 10.80
N THR A 295 5.93 5.90 9.50
CA THR A 295 5.33 7.16 9.02
C THR A 295 3.80 7.16 9.03
N THR A 296 3.17 6.00 9.17
CA THR A 296 1.71 5.84 9.32
C THR A 296 1.31 5.22 10.67
N GLY A 297 2.23 4.56 11.35
CA GLY A 297 2.02 3.87 12.62
C GLY A 297 1.40 4.74 13.73
N PRO A 298 1.85 5.97 13.96
CA PRO A 298 1.20 6.86 14.93
C PRO A 298 -0.27 7.12 14.62
N MET A 299 -0.63 7.34 13.33
CA MET A 299 -2.03 7.50 12.92
C MET A 299 -2.81 6.19 13.09
N THR A 300 -2.24 5.06 12.68
CA THR A 300 -2.84 3.73 12.86
C THR A 300 -3.08 3.42 14.34
N ARG A 301 -2.11 3.74 15.21
CA ARG A 301 -2.25 3.65 16.68
C ARG A 301 -3.42 4.46 17.19
N ASP A 302 -3.55 5.69 16.74
CA ASP A 302 -4.60 6.60 17.22
C ASP A 302 -5.99 6.13 16.73
N GLU A 303 -6.10 5.65 15.49
CA GLU A 303 -7.32 4.99 14.98
C GLU A 303 -7.64 3.70 15.76
N MET A 304 -6.65 2.89 16.14
CA MET A 304 -6.85 1.72 17.00
C MET A 304 -7.37 2.09 18.39
N LYS A 305 -6.92 3.23 18.95
CA LYS A 305 -7.45 3.76 20.22
C LYS A 305 -8.90 4.22 20.07
N GLU A 306 -9.24 4.89 18.97
CA GLU A 306 -10.62 5.29 18.65
C GLU A 306 -11.55 4.06 18.54
N LEU A 307 -11.03 2.94 18.01
CA LEU A 307 -11.74 1.66 17.95
C LEU A 307 -11.76 0.88 19.28
N ALA A 308 -11.16 1.40 20.35
CA ALA A 308 -10.96 0.71 21.63
C ALA A 308 -10.28 -0.67 21.50
N CYS A 309 -9.38 -0.81 20.53
CA CYS A 309 -8.66 -2.05 20.26
C CYS A 309 -7.73 -2.43 21.41
N LEU A 310 -8.06 -3.48 22.14
CA LEU A 310 -7.27 -4.02 23.26
C LEU A 310 -6.37 -5.19 22.85
N GLY A 311 -6.70 -5.87 21.76
CA GLY A 311 -5.94 -6.98 21.18
C GLY A 311 -6.19 -7.07 19.67
N PHE A 312 -5.28 -7.69 18.93
CA PHE A 312 -5.45 -7.89 17.50
C PHE A 312 -6.23 -9.17 17.22
N SER A 313 -7.24 -9.06 16.35
CA SER A 313 -7.96 -10.22 15.80
C SER A 313 -7.35 -10.72 14.49
N ALA A 314 -6.59 -9.87 13.78
CA ALA A 314 -5.79 -10.34 12.65
C ALA A 314 -4.68 -11.28 13.15
N ASP A 315 -4.44 -12.36 12.40
CA ASP A 315 -3.51 -13.41 12.80
C ASP A 315 -2.05 -12.92 12.95
N LEU A 316 -1.62 -11.98 12.10
CA LEU A 316 -0.34 -11.29 12.20
C LEU A 316 -0.50 -9.78 11.98
N VAL A 317 -0.09 -8.98 12.94
CA VAL A 317 0.10 -7.52 12.78
C VAL A 317 1.58 -7.21 12.98
N MET A 318 2.23 -6.60 11.98
CA MET A 318 3.64 -6.23 12.04
C MET A 318 3.84 -4.73 12.01
N GLN A 319 4.72 -4.22 12.88
CA GLN A 319 5.21 -2.83 12.89
C GLN A 319 6.69 -2.76 12.52
N SER A 320 7.06 -1.78 11.68
CA SER A 320 8.45 -1.50 11.34
C SER A 320 8.81 -0.02 11.46
N PHE A 321 10.12 0.28 11.34
CA PHE A 321 10.70 1.61 11.46
C PHE A 321 11.60 1.97 10.26
N CYS A 322 11.25 1.50 9.08
CA CYS A 322 12.09 1.55 7.88
C CYS A 322 12.26 2.94 7.27
N HIS A 323 11.37 3.90 7.58
CA HIS A 323 11.40 5.24 6.96
C HIS A 323 12.15 6.27 7.79
N THR A 324 12.28 6.08 9.10
CA THR A 324 12.82 7.10 10.01
C THR A 324 14.05 6.64 10.78
N ALA A 325 14.52 5.41 10.54
CA ALA A 325 15.63 4.82 11.30
C ALA A 325 16.98 5.49 11.04
N ALA A 326 17.29 5.83 9.78
CA ALA A 326 18.63 6.27 9.39
C ALA A 326 19.00 7.66 9.94
N TYR A 327 18.09 8.62 9.92
CA TYR A 327 18.31 10.00 10.36
C TYR A 327 17.12 10.49 11.19
N PRO A 328 16.90 9.92 12.41
CA PRO A 328 15.68 10.19 13.17
C PRO A 328 15.65 11.62 13.72
N LYS A 329 14.50 12.28 13.61
CA LYS A 329 14.18 13.50 14.31
C LYS A 329 13.72 13.19 15.75
N PRO A 330 13.67 14.15 16.70
CA PRO A 330 13.22 13.89 18.06
C PRO A 330 11.85 13.21 18.18
N VAL A 331 10.91 13.54 17.29
CA VAL A 331 9.58 12.91 17.23
C VAL A 331 9.66 11.46 16.76
N ASP A 332 10.60 11.13 15.88
CA ASP A 332 10.83 9.75 15.41
C ASP A 332 11.38 8.90 16.56
N LEU A 333 12.33 9.42 17.34
CA LEU A 333 12.86 8.74 18.51
C LEU A 333 11.75 8.41 19.53
N LYS A 334 10.80 9.34 19.75
CA LYS A 334 9.63 9.09 20.57
C LYS A 334 8.77 7.95 20.00
N THR A 335 8.50 7.97 18.69
CA THR A 335 7.75 6.91 18.01
C THR A 335 8.47 5.56 18.13
N HIS A 336 9.80 5.54 17.94
CA HIS A 336 10.61 4.33 18.10
C HIS A 336 10.58 3.75 19.52
N ALA A 337 10.38 4.60 20.53
CA ALA A 337 10.29 4.17 21.95
C ALA A 337 8.88 3.68 22.33
N GLU A 338 7.82 4.34 21.84
CA GLU A 338 6.45 4.10 22.32
C GLU A 338 5.68 3.06 21.48
N LEU A 339 5.91 3.03 20.17
CA LEU A 339 5.11 2.22 19.26
C LEU A 339 5.35 0.70 19.38
N PRO A 340 6.59 0.20 19.65
CA PRO A 340 6.81 -1.22 19.87
C PRO A 340 5.97 -1.81 21.00
N ASP A 341 5.96 -1.16 22.17
CA ASP A 341 5.18 -1.61 23.34
C ASP A 341 3.67 -1.57 23.05
N PHE A 342 3.19 -0.53 22.36
CA PHE A 342 1.79 -0.44 21.97
C PHE A 342 1.35 -1.62 21.11
N MET A 343 2.18 -2.03 20.13
CA MET A 343 1.89 -3.14 19.23
C MET A 343 2.04 -4.50 19.92
N SER A 344 3.14 -4.70 20.65
CA SER A 344 3.43 -5.98 21.33
C SER A 344 2.41 -6.31 22.42
N ASN A 345 1.94 -5.31 23.17
CA ASN A 345 0.90 -5.47 24.19
C ASN A 345 -0.47 -5.90 23.62
N ARG A 346 -0.62 -5.88 22.29
CA ARG A 346 -1.83 -6.33 21.55
C ARG A 346 -1.61 -7.60 20.73
N GLY A 347 -0.46 -8.26 20.94
CA GLY A 347 -0.11 -9.47 20.19
C GLY A 347 0.54 -9.20 18.83
N GLY A 348 1.00 -7.97 18.57
CA GLY A 348 1.70 -7.62 17.34
C GLY A 348 3.19 -7.89 17.39
N VAL A 349 3.79 -8.12 16.22
CA VAL A 349 5.24 -8.28 16.05
C VAL A 349 5.85 -6.92 15.69
N SER A 350 6.72 -6.41 16.55
CA SER A 350 7.45 -5.17 16.29
C SER A 350 8.89 -5.47 15.86
N LEU A 351 9.26 -4.98 14.68
CA LEU A 351 10.66 -4.93 14.27
C LEU A 351 11.41 -3.87 15.08
N ARG A 352 12.73 -3.95 15.08
CA ARG A 352 13.62 -2.98 15.73
C ARG A 352 14.05 -1.91 14.74
N THR A 353 14.37 -0.75 15.24
CA THR A 353 14.99 0.33 14.42
C THR A 353 16.28 -0.20 13.78
N GLY A 354 16.38 -0.06 12.46
CA GLY A 354 17.50 -0.58 11.66
C GLY A 354 17.35 -2.02 11.17
N ASP A 355 16.26 -2.71 11.49
CA ASP A 355 15.99 -4.04 10.89
C ASP A 355 15.71 -3.95 9.39
N GLY A 356 15.21 -2.79 8.91
CA GLY A 356 15.03 -2.52 7.49
C GLY A 356 13.57 -2.43 7.05
N ILE A 357 13.35 -2.67 5.75
CA ILE A 357 12.08 -2.44 5.06
C ILE A 357 11.03 -3.48 5.47
N ILE A 358 9.85 -2.98 5.90
CA ILE A 358 8.75 -3.84 6.33
C ILE A 358 8.39 -4.91 5.29
N HIS A 359 8.36 -4.55 4.00
CA HIS A 359 7.91 -5.45 2.95
C HIS A 359 8.81 -6.68 2.84
N SER A 360 10.13 -6.50 2.97
CA SER A 360 11.10 -7.59 2.95
C SER A 360 10.97 -8.53 4.16
N TRP A 361 10.52 -8.02 5.31
CA TRP A 361 10.24 -8.83 6.50
C TRP A 361 8.86 -9.47 6.46
N LEU A 362 7.82 -8.68 6.13
CA LEU A 362 6.43 -9.14 6.14
C LEU A 362 6.21 -10.27 5.13
N ASN A 363 6.82 -10.16 3.93
CA ASN A 363 6.75 -11.22 2.93
C ASN A 363 7.32 -12.56 3.42
N ARG A 364 8.28 -12.53 4.35
CA ARG A 364 8.79 -13.72 5.01
C ARG A 364 7.85 -14.35 6.05
N MET A 365 6.74 -13.68 6.36
CA MET A 365 5.75 -14.13 7.33
C MET A 365 4.39 -14.46 6.70
N LEU A 366 4.28 -14.42 5.36
CA LEU A 366 3.05 -14.72 4.67
C LEU A 366 2.75 -16.22 4.68
N LEU A 367 1.46 -16.53 4.63
CA LEU A 367 0.95 -17.87 4.35
C LEU A 367 0.43 -17.92 2.90
N PRO A 368 0.57 -19.06 2.20
CA PRO A 368 0.13 -19.20 0.83
C PRO A 368 -1.39 -18.96 0.67
N ASP A 369 -1.74 -18.29 -0.43
CA ASP A 369 -3.12 -18.05 -0.83
C ASP A 369 -3.98 -17.31 0.20
N THR A 370 -3.36 -16.47 1.04
CA THR A 370 -4.05 -15.68 2.05
C THR A 370 -4.19 -14.22 1.63
N VAL A 371 -5.08 -13.50 2.32
CA VAL A 371 -5.35 -12.09 2.06
C VAL A 371 -4.80 -11.24 3.19
N GLY A 372 -4.30 -10.04 2.86
CA GLY A 372 -3.85 -9.09 3.85
C GLY A 372 -3.92 -7.64 3.40
N THR A 373 -3.43 -6.75 4.25
CA THR A 373 -3.42 -5.31 4.02
C THR A 373 -2.22 -4.63 4.70
N GLY A 374 -2.05 -3.36 4.44
CA GLY A 374 -1.06 -2.53 5.13
C GLY A 374 -1.13 -1.07 4.74
N GLY A 375 -0.48 -0.23 5.55
CA GLY A 375 -0.52 1.23 5.41
C GLY A 375 0.36 1.80 4.29
N ASP A 376 1.12 0.96 3.58
CA ASP A 376 1.93 1.37 2.43
C ASP A 376 1.41 0.76 1.13
N SER A 377 1.49 1.49 0.01
CA SER A 377 1.07 1.00 -1.31
C SER A 377 1.91 -0.18 -1.80
N HIS A 378 3.15 -0.32 -1.30
CA HIS A 378 4.05 -1.44 -1.58
C HIS A 378 3.81 -2.65 -0.67
N THR A 379 2.76 -2.65 0.17
CA THR A 379 2.29 -3.86 0.82
C THR A 379 1.67 -4.76 -0.25
N ARG A 380 2.51 -5.56 -0.92
CA ARG A 380 2.15 -6.46 -2.02
C ARG A 380 2.63 -7.87 -1.69
N PHE A 381 1.73 -8.83 -1.79
CA PHE A 381 1.97 -10.21 -1.34
C PHE A 381 2.10 -11.15 -2.53
N PRO A 382 3.33 -11.58 -2.90
CA PRO A 382 3.51 -12.54 -3.98
C PRO A 382 3.01 -13.95 -3.63
N LEU A 383 2.97 -14.28 -2.33
CA LEU A 383 2.53 -15.59 -1.84
C LEU A 383 1.02 -15.70 -1.61
N GLY A 384 0.33 -14.58 -1.68
CA GLY A 384 -1.10 -14.43 -1.53
C GLY A 384 -1.57 -13.21 -2.29
N ILE A 385 -2.46 -12.44 -1.69
CA ILE A 385 -2.92 -11.16 -2.22
C ILE A 385 -3.06 -10.13 -1.11
N SER A 386 -2.82 -8.86 -1.40
CA SER A 386 -3.04 -7.78 -0.46
C SER A 386 -3.73 -6.59 -1.10
N PHE A 387 -4.50 -5.89 -0.28
CA PHE A 387 -5.19 -4.67 -0.64
C PHE A 387 -4.72 -3.54 0.30
N PRO A 388 -3.68 -2.77 -0.08
CA PRO A 388 -3.19 -1.67 0.72
C PRO A 388 -4.27 -0.64 1.00
N ALA A 389 -4.29 -0.10 2.22
CA ALA A 389 -5.36 0.79 2.68
C ALA A 389 -4.84 2.00 3.48
N GLY A 390 -5.71 2.95 3.78
CA GLY A 390 -5.43 4.03 4.71
C GLY A 390 -5.32 3.54 6.16
N SER A 391 -4.72 4.34 7.06
CA SER A 391 -4.44 3.95 8.44
C SER A 391 -5.70 3.55 9.23
N GLY A 392 -6.86 4.16 8.96
CA GLY A 392 -8.13 3.82 9.59
C GLY A 392 -8.59 2.40 9.25
N LEU A 393 -8.53 2.03 7.96
CA LEU A 393 -8.92 0.70 7.52
C LEU A 393 -7.89 -0.36 7.91
N VAL A 394 -6.59 0.00 7.96
CA VAL A 394 -5.53 -0.87 8.49
C VAL A 394 -5.74 -1.13 9.99
N ALA A 395 -6.10 -0.10 10.76
CA ALA A 395 -6.43 -0.24 12.17
C ALA A 395 -7.67 -1.13 12.37
N PHE A 396 -8.70 -0.94 11.54
CA PHE A 396 -9.89 -1.77 11.53
C PHE A 396 -9.55 -3.24 11.23
N ALA A 397 -8.76 -3.49 10.18
CA ALA A 397 -8.32 -4.83 9.81
C ALA A 397 -7.53 -5.52 10.92
N ALA A 398 -6.62 -4.81 11.58
CA ALA A 398 -5.87 -5.34 12.72
C ALA A 398 -6.78 -5.68 13.91
N ALA A 399 -7.73 -4.80 14.21
CA ALA A 399 -8.63 -4.92 15.35
C ALA A 399 -9.70 -6.00 15.15
N ILE A 400 -10.28 -6.11 13.95
CA ILE A 400 -11.42 -7.00 13.64
C ILE A 400 -10.97 -8.30 12.98
N GLY A 401 -9.80 -8.31 12.34
CA GLY A 401 -9.32 -9.46 11.56
C GLY A 401 -9.94 -9.59 10.18
N ALA A 402 -10.72 -8.62 9.72
CA ALA A 402 -11.33 -8.59 8.40
C ALA A 402 -11.35 -7.17 7.85
N MET A 403 -11.50 -7.00 6.54
CA MET A 403 -11.54 -5.70 5.90
C MET A 403 -12.62 -5.69 4.80
N PRO A 404 -13.43 -4.61 4.68
CA PRO A 404 -14.38 -4.49 3.58
C PRO A 404 -13.67 -4.36 2.24
N LEU A 405 -14.20 -5.04 1.26
CA LEU A 405 -13.68 -5.03 -0.09
C LEU A 405 -14.83 -5.15 -1.09
N ASP A 406 -14.89 -4.23 -2.06
CA ASP A 406 -15.63 -4.46 -3.28
C ASP A 406 -14.68 -5.14 -4.26
N MET A 407 -14.95 -6.42 -4.60
CA MET A 407 -14.03 -7.24 -5.38
C MET A 407 -13.70 -6.58 -6.72
N PRO A 408 -12.41 -6.21 -6.99
CA PRO A 408 -12.04 -5.61 -8.25
C PRO A 408 -12.00 -6.63 -9.41
N GLU A 409 -12.08 -6.12 -10.65
CA GLU A 409 -11.72 -6.90 -11.83
C GLU A 409 -10.22 -7.22 -11.83
N SER A 410 -9.82 -8.26 -12.57
CA SER A 410 -8.41 -8.63 -12.76
C SER A 410 -7.94 -8.34 -14.19
N VAL A 411 -6.70 -7.90 -14.31
CA VAL A 411 -5.91 -7.88 -15.56
C VAL A 411 -4.86 -8.97 -15.46
N LEU A 412 -4.80 -9.84 -16.43
CA LEU A 412 -3.79 -10.89 -16.52
C LEU A 412 -2.57 -10.40 -17.31
N VAL A 413 -1.39 -10.48 -16.70
CA VAL A 413 -0.10 -10.33 -17.37
C VAL A 413 0.53 -11.72 -17.50
N ARG A 414 0.70 -12.17 -18.73
CA ARG A 414 1.24 -13.51 -19.02
C ARG A 414 2.59 -13.38 -19.71
N PHE A 415 3.61 -13.94 -19.08
CA PHE A 415 4.95 -14.03 -19.64
C PHE A 415 5.15 -15.34 -20.38
N SER A 416 5.98 -15.30 -21.43
CA SER A 416 6.46 -16.44 -22.18
C SER A 416 7.89 -16.20 -22.65
N GLY A 417 8.56 -17.25 -23.14
CA GLY A 417 9.95 -17.16 -23.58
C GLY A 417 10.94 -17.14 -22.40
N GLU A 418 12.17 -16.76 -22.67
CA GLU A 418 13.27 -16.78 -21.71
C GLU A 418 13.92 -15.40 -21.62
N LEU A 419 14.48 -15.08 -20.43
CA LEU A 419 15.26 -13.86 -20.22
C LEU A 419 16.47 -13.86 -21.17
N GLN A 420 16.67 -12.74 -21.85
CA GLN A 420 17.81 -12.57 -22.75
C GLN A 420 19.06 -12.14 -21.96
N PRO A 421 20.28 -12.45 -22.46
CA PRO A 421 21.52 -12.02 -21.82
C PRO A 421 21.54 -10.53 -21.51
N GLY A 422 21.98 -10.17 -20.30
CA GLY A 422 22.01 -8.79 -19.82
C GLY A 422 20.66 -8.18 -19.43
N VAL A 423 19.55 -8.89 -19.65
CA VAL A 423 18.20 -8.48 -19.19
C VAL A 423 17.98 -8.99 -17.78
N THR A 424 17.57 -8.12 -16.90
CA THR A 424 17.34 -8.40 -15.48
C THR A 424 15.85 -8.44 -15.14
N LEU A 425 15.52 -8.88 -13.93
CA LEU A 425 14.11 -8.86 -13.48
C LEU A 425 13.51 -7.45 -13.48
N ARG A 426 14.31 -6.41 -13.19
CA ARG A 426 13.83 -5.02 -13.27
C ARG A 426 13.36 -4.64 -14.66
N ASP A 427 13.97 -5.17 -15.68
CA ASP A 427 13.56 -4.96 -17.08
C ASP A 427 12.25 -5.69 -17.39
N VAL A 428 12.03 -6.86 -16.80
CA VAL A 428 10.74 -7.58 -16.86
C VAL A 428 9.62 -6.75 -16.19
N VAL A 429 9.91 -6.14 -15.06
CA VAL A 429 8.98 -5.20 -14.39
C VAL A 429 8.62 -4.04 -15.33
N ASN A 430 9.61 -3.44 -15.96
CA ASN A 430 9.41 -2.29 -16.85
C ASN A 430 8.81 -2.68 -18.21
N ALA A 431 8.92 -3.95 -18.62
CA ALA A 431 8.26 -4.47 -19.82
C ALA A 431 6.72 -4.44 -19.72
N ILE A 432 6.16 -4.53 -18.50
CA ILE A 432 4.71 -4.48 -18.31
C ILE A 432 4.13 -3.15 -18.82
N PRO A 433 4.54 -1.96 -18.30
CA PRO A 433 4.06 -0.69 -18.85
C PRO A 433 4.50 -0.45 -20.30
N TYR A 434 5.69 -0.91 -20.69
CA TYR A 434 6.18 -0.77 -22.07
C TYR A 434 5.22 -1.42 -23.07
N VAL A 435 4.87 -2.69 -22.88
CA VAL A 435 3.93 -3.41 -23.74
C VAL A 435 2.50 -2.88 -23.61
N ALA A 436 2.09 -2.45 -22.40
CA ALA A 436 0.77 -1.85 -22.21
C ALA A 436 0.61 -0.54 -22.99
N ILE A 437 1.66 0.28 -23.08
CA ILE A 437 1.69 1.50 -23.88
C ILE A 437 1.62 1.17 -25.38
N GLU A 438 2.43 0.23 -25.86
CA GLU A 438 2.41 -0.22 -27.25
C GLU A 438 1.02 -0.73 -27.70
N LYS A 439 0.30 -1.39 -26.77
CA LYS A 439 -1.08 -1.87 -27.01
C LYS A 439 -2.15 -0.78 -26.82
N GLY A 440 -1.78 0.46 -26.47
CA GLY A 440 -2.70 1.56 -26.25
C GLY A 440 -3.60 1.41 -25.00
N LEU A 441 -3.18 0.57 -24.03
CA LEU A 441 -3.85 0.26 -22.77
C LEU A 441 -3.40 1.18 -21.63
N LEU A 442 -2.26 1.83 -21.78
CA LEU A 442 -1.67 2.77 -20.85
C LEU A 442 -1.17 4.01 -21.58
N THR A 443 -1.33 5.19 -21.04
CA THR A 443 -0.75 6.44 -21.59
C THR A 443 0.15 7.10 -20.56
N VAL A 444 1.19 7.80 -21.01
CA VAL A 444 2.05 8.63 -20.16
C VAL A 444 1.36 9.96 -19.86
N GLU A 445 0.66 10.52 -20.84
CA GLU A 445 -0.10 11.75 -20.68
C GLU A 445 -1.12 11.64 -19.54
N LYS A 446 -1.26 12.71 -18.74
CA LYS A 446 -2.13 12.72 -17.56
C LYS A 446 -3.54 13.17 -17.88
N ALA A 447 -3.71 14.16 -18.75
CA ALA A 447 -5.03 14.54 -19.24
C ALA A 447 -5.62 13.41 -20.10
N GLY A 448 -6.83 12.97 -19.75
CA GLY A 448 -7.49 11.84 -20.42
C GLY A 448 -6.72 10.50 -20.27
N LYS A 449 -5.96 10.34 -19.20
CA LYS A 449 -5.11 9.15 -18.95
C LYS A 449 -5.89 7.84 -19.11
N LYS A 450 -5.39 6.98 -19.99
CA LYS A 450 -5.76 5.56 -20.02
C LYS A 450 -4.84 4.78 -19.08
N ASN A 451 -5.42 3.94 -18.27
CA ASN A 451 -4.67 3.02 -17.41
C ASN A 451 -5.54 1.78 -17.16
N VAL A 452 -5.26 0.71 -17.89
CA VAL A 452 -5.98 -0.56 -17.78
C VAL A 452 -5.87 -1.19 -16.39
N PHE A 453 -4.82 -0.87 -15.66
CA PHE A 453 -4.55 -1.43 -14.33
C PHE A 453 -5.26 -0.68 -13.20
N ASN A 454 -5.68 0.57 -13.45
CA ASN A 454 -6.24 1.43 -12.39
C ASN A 454 -7.46 0.79 -11.72
N GLY A 455 -7.38 0.57 -10.42
CA GLY A 455 -8.46 -0.03 -9.62
C GLY A 455 -8.64 -1.53 -9.83
N ARG A 456 -7.80 -2.19 -10.63
CA ARG A 456 -7.86 -3.62 -10.91
C ARG A 456 -6.77 -4.38 -10.18
N ILE A 457 -6.96 -5.68 -10.06
CA ILE A 457 -5.92 -6.59 -9.57
C ILE A 457 -5.05 -6.97 -10.76
N MET A 458 -3.72 -6.91 -10.60
CA MET A 458 -2.80 -7.49 -11.58
C MET A 458 -2.48 -8.93 -11.17
N GLU A 459 -2.90 -9.89 -11.98
CA GLU A 459 -2.52 -11.29 -11.84
C GLU A 459 -1.39 -11.60 -12.83
N ILE A 460 -0.34 -12.25 -12.35
CA ILE A 460 0.88 -12.51 -13.14
C ILE A 460 1.08 -14.01 -13.24
N GLU A 461 1.38 -14.50 -14.45
CA GLU A 461 1.71 -15.90 -14.71
C GLU A 461 2.80 -16.08 -15.77
N GLY A 462 3.30 -17.31 -15.93
CA GLY A 462 4.30 -17.67 -16.93
C GLY A 462 5.74 -17.70 -16.41
N LEU A 463 5.95 -17.41 -15.11
CA LEU A 463 7.25 -17.41 -14.44
C LEU A 463 7.20 -18.27 -13.15
N PRO A 464 6.85 -19.57 -13.23
CA PRO A 464 6.54 -20.38 -12.04
C PRO A 464 7.73 -20.64 -11.14
N ASP A 465 8.95 -20.55 -11.66
CA ASP A 465 10.19 -20.87 -10.95
C ASP A 465 10.91 -19.65 -10.36
N LEU A 466 10.29 -18.46 -10.45
CA LEU A 466 10.80 -17.27 -9.77
C LEU A 466 10.93 -17.50 -8.27
N LYS A 467 12.04 -17.09 -7.71
CA LYS A 467 12.18 -17.03 -6.25
C LYS A 467 11.24 -15.97 -5.66
N LEU A 468 10.81 -16.14 -4.40
CA LEU A 468 9.79 -15.26 -3.82
C LEU A 468 10.23 -13.78 -3.79
N GLU A 469 11.51 -13.51 -3.55
CA GLU A 469 12.05 -12.14 -3.60
C GLU A 469 11.95 -11.54 -5.00
N GLN A 470 12.11 -12.33 -6.06
CA GLN A 470 11.92 -11.90 -7.44
C GLN A 470 10.43 -11.70 -7.76
N ALA A 471 9.59 -12.62 -7.33
CA ALA A 471 8.13 -12.50 -7.46
C ALA A 471 7.62 -11.24 -6.75
N PHE A 472 8.22 -10.88 -5.60
CA PHE A 472 7.89 -9.66 -4.90
C PHE A 472 8.22 -8.40 -5.72
N GLU A 473 9.33 -8.34 -6.44
CA GLU A 473 9.63 -7.19 -7.31
C GLU A 473 8.51 -6.94 -8.33
N LEU A 474 7.99 -8.00 -8.96
CA LEU A 474 6.89 -7.90 -9.92
C LEU A 474 5.59 -7.44 -9.27
N THR A 475 5.22 -8.02 -8.12
CA THR A 475 4.00 -7.63 -7.42
C THR A 475 4.11 -6.24 -6.81
N ASP A 476 5.26 -5.86 -6.28
CA ASP A 476 5.52 -4.56 -5.67
C ASP A 476 5.37 -3.40 -6.66
N ALA A 477 5.91 -3.56 -7.87
CA ALA A 477 5.82 -2.57 -8.94
C ALA A 477 4.38 -2.23 -9.37
N THR A 478 3.41 -3.09 -9.08
CA THR A 478 1.99 -2.85 -9.40
C THR A 478 1.41 -1.65 -8.64
N ALA A 479 2.05 -1.24 -7.54
CA ALA A 479 1.71 -0.03 -6.82
C ALA A 479 1.83 1.23 -7.70
N GLU A 480 2.79 1.25 -8.62
CA GLU A 480 3.03 2.37 -9.53
C GLU A 480 2.03 2.41 -10.70
N ARG A 481 1.30 1.32 -10.93
CA ARG A 481 0.24 1.21 -11.95
C ARG A 481 -1.15 1.50 -11.37
N SER A 482 -1.23 1.93 -10.12
CA SER A 482 -2.49 2.17 -9.40
C SER A 482 -3.38 0.91 -9.31
N CYS A 483 -2.76 -0.27 -9.22
CA CYS A 483 -3.49 -1.51 -8.99
C CYS A 483 -4.11 -1.54 -7.59
N ALA A 484 -5.31 -2.08 -7.47
CA ALA A 484 -5.95 -2.33 -6.16
C ALA A 484 -5.22 -3.42 -5.38
N GLY A 485 -4.76 -4.44 -6.07
CA GLY A 485 -4.01 -5.56 -5.52
C GLY A 485 -3.17 -6.24 -6.59
N SER A 486 -2.39 -7.25 -6.20
CA SER A 486 -1.65 -8.10 -7.15
C SER A 486 -1.37 -9.46 -6.56
N THR A 487 -1.25 -10.46 -7.42
CA THR A 487 -0.78 -11.80 -7.08
C THR A 487 -0.02 -12.41 -8.26
N ILE A 488 0.75 -13.46 -8.02
CA ILE A 488 1.54 -14.16 -9.04
C ILE A 488 1.41 -15.67 -8.85
N LYS A 489 1.28 -16.39 -9.97
CA LYS A 489 1.27 -17.86 -9.97
C LYS A 489 2.69 -18.39 -9.85
N LEU A 490 2.97 -19.12 -8.77
CA LEU A 490 4.27 -19.75 -8.49
C LEU A 490 4.14 -21.27 -8.39
N SER A 491 5.28 -21.97 -8.43
CA SER A 491 5.33 -23.41 -8.21
C SER A 491 5.30 -23.75 -6.72
N VAL A 492 4.77 -24.93 -6.40
CA VAL A 492 4.76 -25.46 -5.03
C VAL A 492 6.18 -25.62 -4.47
N ASP A 493 7.13 -25.99 -5.32
CA ASP A 493 8.54 -26.17 -4.92
C ASP A 493 9.19 -24.86 -4.47
N THR A 494 9.00 -23.77 -5.24
CA THR A 494 9.47 -22.42 -4.91
C THR A 494 8.90 -21.95 -3.58
N VAL A 495 7.59 -22.12 -3.39
CA VAL A 495 6.90 -21.72 -2.15
C VAL A 495 7.39 -22.55 -0.97
N SER A 496 7.53 -23.87 -1.14
CA SER A 496 8.01 -24.77 -0.08
C SER A 496 9.45 -24.43 0.36
N GLU A 497 10.35 -24.14 -0.59
CA GLU A 497 11.72 -23.69 -0.29
C GLU A 497 11.68 -22.42 0.59
N TYR A 498 10.87 -21.45 0.19
CA TYR A 498 10.76 -20.18 0.90
C TYR A 498 10.18 -20.33 2.31
N LEU A 499 9.13 -21.15 2.48
CA LEU A 499 8.54 -21.37 3.81
C LEU A 499 9.49 -22.09 4.77
N ARG A 500 10.30 -23.07 4.30
CA ARG A 500 11.34 -23.69 5.15
C ARG A 500 12.34 -22.64 5.65
N SER A 501 12.80 -21.78 4.76
CA SER A 501 13.66 -20.65 5.12
C SER A 501 12.99 -19.73 6.16
N ASN A 502 11.72 -19.43 5.96
CA ASN A 502 10.98 -18.52 6.84
C ASN A 502 10.72 -19.14 8.23
N VAL A 503 10.44 -20.43 8.32
CA VAL A 503 10.37 -21.14 9.62
C VAL A 503 11.67 -20.97 10.41
N ALA A 504 12.84 -21.14 9.77
CA ALA A 504 14.12 -20.92 10.42
C ALA A 504 14.30 -19.47 10.89
N LEU A 505 13.89 -18.49 10.05
CA LEU A 505 13.93 -17.07 10.41
C LEU A 505 13.07 -16.76 11.62
N LEU A 506 11.83 -17.22 11.65
CA LEU A 506 10.88 -16.91 12.73
C LEU A 506 11.35 -17.55 14.05
N LYS A 507 11.88 -18.77 14.02
CA LYS A 507 12.49 -19.42 15.18
C LYS A 507 13.68 -18.61 15.72
N ASN A 508 14.52 -18.08 14.82
CA ASN A 508 15.63 -17.21 15.19
C ASN A 508 15.13 -15.87 15.79
N MET A 509 14.05 -15.28 15.26
CA MET A 509 13.44 -14.09 15.82
C MET A 509 12.96 -14.29 17.26
N ILE A 510 12.31 -15.43 17.55
CA ILE A 510 11.90 -15.78 18.92
C ILE A 510 13.13 -15.89 19.82
N ALA A 511 14.16 -16.62 19.39
CA ALA A 511 15.41 -16.78 20.14
C ALA A 511 16.10 -15.43 20.44
N ARG A 512 16.02 -14.48 19.51
CA ARG A 512 16.55 -13.11 19.66
C ARG A 512 15.63 -12.16 20.42
N GLY A 513 14.50 -12.65 20.95
CA GLY A 513 13.59 -11.89 21.79
C GLY A 513 12.74 -10.87 21.05
N TYR A 514 12.31 -11.15 19.81
CA TYR A 514 11.28 -10.35 19.15
C TYR A 514 9.91 -10.64 19.79
N SER A 515 9.13 -9.59 20.04
CA SER A 515 7.74 -9.70 20.46
C SER A 515 6.79 -9.62 19.26
N ASP A 516 5.69 -10.34 19.20
CA ASP A 516 5.16 -11.27 20.17
C ASP A 516 5.59 -12.71 19.80
N ALA A 517 6.23 -13.41 20.73
CA ALA A 517 6.72 -14.76 20.49
C ALA A 517 5.59 -15.76 20.23
N ARG A 518 4.41 -15.59 20.85
CA ARG A 518 3.22 -16.43 20.63
C ARG A 518 2.70 -16.31 19.20
N THR A 519 2.63 -15.08 18.69
CA THR A 519 2.22 -14.82 17.31
C THR A 519 3.20 -15.42 16.31
N LEU A 520 4.51 -15.31 16.57
CA LEU A 520 5.54 -15.94 15.74
C LEU A 520 5.42 -17.47 15.79
N ALA A 521 5.18 -18.08 16.96
CA ALA A 521 5.00 -19.53 17.10
C ALA A 521 3.77 -20.03 16.33
N ARG A 522 2.62 -19.34 16.41
CA ARG A 522 1.44 -19.67 15.59
C ARG A 522 1.75 -19.64 14.11
N ARG A 523 2.50 -18.63 13.67
CA ARG A 523 2.87 -18.47 12.26
C ARG A 523 3.83 -19.57 11.79
N ILE A 524 4.81 -19.96 12.62
CA ILE A 524 5.68 -21.11 12.36
C ILE A 524 4.85 -22.37 12.16
N LYS A 525 3.95 -22.66 13.12
CA LYS A 525 3.09 -23.84 13.03
C LYS A 525 2.24 -23.85 11.76
N ALA A 526 1.63 -22.73 11.40
CA ALA A 526 0.85 -22.64 10.17
C ALA A 526 1.67 -22.91 8.91
N MET A 527 2.94 -22.43 8.86
CA MET A 527 3.87 -22.73 7.76
C MET A 527 4.25 -24.22 7.73
N GLU A 528 4.57 -24.80 8.88
CA GLU A 528 4.92 -26.22 9.00
C GLU A 528 3.73 -27.11 8.64
N ASP A 529 2.49 -26.77 9.06
CA ASP A 529 1.27 -27.49 8.70
C ASP A 529 1.06 -27.46 7.18
N TRP A 530 1.22 -26.29 6.52
CA TRP A 530 1.12 -26.20 5.06
C TRP A 530 2.18 -27.06 4.36
N LEU A 531 3.41 -27.07 4.87
CA LEU A 531 4.51 -27.88 4.32
C LEU A 531 4.29 -29.40 4.42
N THR A 532 3.36 -29.88 5.25
CA THR A 532 3.01 -31.31 5.32
C THR A 532 2.17 -31.78 4.13
N ASN A 533 1.37 -30.89 3.55
CA ASN A 533 0.57 -31.16 2.34
C ASN A 533 0.50 -29.88 1.47
N PRO A 534 1.58 -29.56 0.76
CA PRO A 534 1.67 -28.31 0.01
C PRO A 534 0.70 -28.29 -1.16
N GLU A 535 -0.19 -27.30 -1.18
CA GLU A 535 -1.14 -27.07 -2.26
C GLU A 535 -1.33 -25.56 -2.48
N LEU A 536 -1.41 -25.15 -3.74
CA LEU A 536 -1.68 -23.78 -4.15
C LEU A 536 -2.98 -23.69 -4.96
N LEU A 537 -3.68 -22.58 -4.83
CA LEU A 537 -4.84 -22.29 -5.67
C LEU A 537 -4.42 -22.05 -7.11
N GLU A 538 -5.31 -22.39 -8.03
CA GLU A 538 -5.18 -22.12 -9.45
C GLU A 538 -6.44 -21.46 -9.99
N ALA A 539 -6.29 -20.58 -10.99
CA ALA A 539 -7.42 -20.02 -11.71
C ALA A 539 -8.18 -21.12 -12.47
N ASP A 540 -9.49 -20.96 -12.62
CA ASP A 540 -10.27 -21.84 -13.47
C ASP A 540 -9.95 -21.61 -14.96
N ALA A 541 -10.02 -22.64 -15.76
CA ALA A 541 -9.65 -22.55 -17.18
C ALA A 541 -10.53 -21.58 -17.98
N ASN A 542 -11.76 -21.33 -17.53
CA ASN A 542 -12.71 -20.40 -18.14
C ASN A 542 -12.86 -19.08 -17.32
N ALA A 543 -11.89 -18.76 -16.48
CA ALA A 543 -11.86 -17.50 -15.77
C ALA A 543 -11.84 -16.31 -16.73
N ASP A 544 -12.48 -15.20 -16.35
CA ASP A 544 -12.59 -14.01 -17.17
C ASP A 544 -11.73 -12.86 -16.62
N TYR A 545 -11.08 -12.13 -17.51
CA TYR A 545 -10.20 -11.01 -17.17
C TYR A 545 -10.62 -9.77 -17.95
N ALA A 546 -10.53 -8.60 -17.31
CA ALA A 546 -10.82 -7.31 -17.96
C ALA A 546 -9.87 -7.02 -19.14
N ALA A 547 -8.66 -7.54 -19.06
CA ALA A 547 -7.68 -7.54 -20.16
C ALA A 547 -6.65 -8.65 -19.94
N VAL A 548 -6.03 -9.11 -21.05
CA VAL A 548 -4.89 -10.02 -21.04
C VAL A 548 -3.74 -9.35 -21.79
N ILE A 549 -2.57 -9.30 -21.16
CA ILE A 549 -1.34 -8.70 -21.71
C ILE A 549 -0.29 -9.81 -21.81
N ASP A 550 -0.12 -10.33 -23.00
CA ASP A 550 0.94 -11.32 -23.29
C ASP A 550 2.26 -10.58 -23.58
N ILE A 551 3.34 -11.00 -22.92
CA ILE A 551 4.69 -10.45 -23.02
C ILE A 551 5.64 -11.61 -23.34
N ASP A 552 6.26 -11.56 -24.52
CA ASP A 552 7.31 -12.51 -24.93
C ASP A 552 8.68 -11.97 -24.51
N LEU A 553 9.30 -12.59 -23.52
CA LEU A 553 10.62 -12.20 -23.00
C LEU A 553 11.73 -12.31 -24.06
N ASN A 554 11.56 -13.15 -25.09
CA ASN A 554 12.53 -13.23 -26.18
C ASN A 554 12.62 -11.90 -26.96
N THR A 555 11.62 -11.04 -26.89
CA THR A 555 11.60 -9.73 -27.55
C THR A 555 12.28 -8.63 -26.76
N ILE A 556 12.54 -8.85 -25.47
CA ILE A 556 13.20 -7.89 -24.58
C ILE A 556 14.71 -8.15 -24.64
N THR A 557 15.41 -7.44 -25.51
CA THR A 557 16.83 -7.69 -25.84
C THR A 557 17.80 -6.68 -25.26
N GLU A 558 17.32 -5.73 -24.49
CA GLU A 558 18.09 -4.71 -23.79
C GLU A 558 17.33 -4.20 -22.56
N PRO A 559 17.98 -3.55 -21.59
CA PRO A 559 17.31 -2.95 -20.45
C PRO A 559 16.22 -1.96 -20.84
N ILE A 560 15.16 -1.93 -20.03
CA ILE A 560 14.07 -0.95 -20.11
C ILE A 560 14.11 -0.08 -18.87
N VAL A 561 14.17 1.23 -19.04
CA VAL A 561 14.27 2.21 -17.95
C VAL A 561 13.06 3.13 -17.94
N ALA A 562 12.62 3.51 -16.73
CA ALA A 562 11.65 4.58 -16.59
C ALA A 562 12.38 5.94 -16.62
N CYS A 563 11.91 6.83 -17.48
CA CYS A 563 12.47 8.17 -17.68
C CYS A 563 12.03 9.14 -16.56
N PRO A 564 12.71 10.28 -16.41
CA PRO A 564 12.46 11.22 -15.33
C PRO A 564 10.99 11.57 -15.16
N ASN A 565 10.63 11.54 -13.86
CA ASN A 565 9.45 12.06 -13.21
C ASN A 565 8.15 11.29 -13.47
N ASP A 566 8.22 10.14 -14.14
CA ASP A 566 7.06 9.26 -14.32
C ASP A 566 7.47 7.78 -14.45
N PRO A 567 7.02 6.88 -13.56
CA PRO A 567 7.34 5.45 -13.64
C PRO A 567 6.66 4.71 -14.81
N ASP A 568 5.68 5.35 -15.47
CA ASP A 568 5.04 4.83 -16.71
C ASP A 568 5.80 5.27 -17.97
N ASN A 569 6.65 6.29 -17.92
CA ASN A 569 7.40 6.77 -19.07
C ASN A 569 8.63 5.91 -19.34
N VAL A 570 8.39 4.70 -19.80
CA VAL A 570 9.46 3.69 -20.04
C VAL A 570 10.00 3.74 -21.45
N LYS A 571 11.32 3.57 -21.58
CA LYS A 571 12.06 3.54 -22.85
C LYS A 571 13.15 2.47 -22.78
N THR A 572 13.63 2.06 -23.95
CA THR A 572 14.79 1.15 -24.04
C THR A 572 16.08 1.89 -23.64
N LEU A 573 17.09 1.13 -23.24
CA LEU A 573 18.42 1.69 -22.93
C LEU A 573 18.98 2.48 -24.12
N SER A 574 18.77 2.00 -25.34
CA SER A 574 19.22 2.65 -26.57
C SER A 574 18.64 4.07 -26.73
N ASP A 575 17.42 4.32 -26.27
CA ASP A 575 16.73 5.60 -26.40
C ASP A 575 17.28 6.70 -25.46
N VAL A 576 17.95 6.29 -24.36
CA VAL A 576 18.43 7.18 -23.28
C VAL A 576 19.95 7.14 -23.13
N ALA A 577 20.65 6.42 -23.96
CA ALA A 577 22.09 6.26 -23.92
C ALA A 577 22.82 7.60 -24.05
N GLY A 578 23.82 7.84 -23.21
CA GLY A 578 24.64 9.05 -23.19
C GLY A 578 24.14 10.14 -22.26
N ASP A 579 22.93 10.05 -21.72
CA ASP A 579 22.44 11.00 -20.72
C ASP A 579 23.36 11.03 -19.50
N LYS A 580 23.71 12.22 -19.03
CA LYS A 580 24.58 12.43 -17.87
C LYS A 580 23.92 11.87 -16.62
N VAL A 581 24.72 11.30 -15.72
CA VAL A 581 24.30 10.83 -14.40
C VAL A 581 25.24 11.44 -13.35
N ASP A 582 24.71 12.24 -12.44
CA ASP A 582 25.45 12.90 -11.37
C ASP A 582 25.50 12.04 -10.11
N GLU A 583 24.36 11.42 -9.77
CA GLU A 583 24.23 10.57 -8.60
C GLU A 583 23.51 9.24 -8.95
N VAL A 584 23.83 8.21 -8.20
CA VAL A 584 23.22 6.87 -8.34
C VAL A 584 22.73 6.41 -6.97
N PHE A 585 21.55 5.80 -6.93
CA PHE A 585 21.01 5.18 -5.73
C PHE A 585 20.65 3.71 -5.99
N ILE A 586 21.27 2.81 -5.23
CA ILE A 586 20.94 1.38 -5.18
C ILE A 586 20.30 1.08 -3.83
N GLY A 587 19.00 0.83 -3.83
CA GLY A 587 18.18 0.58 -2.65
C GLY A 587 16.72 0.50 -3.02
N SER A 588 15.88 0.15 -2.12
CA SER A 588 14.42 0.05 -2.14
C SER A 588 13.91 -1.37 -1.83
N CYS A 589 12.61 -1.51 -1.61
CA CYS A 589 11.94 -2.81 -1.43
C CYS A 589 12.05 -3.72 -2.66
N MET A 590 12.18 -3.16 -3.85
CA MET A 590 12.35 -3.91 -5.11
C MET A 590 13.78 -4.38 -5.37
N THR A 591 14.73 -4.10 -4.48
CA THR A 591 16.14 -4.43 -4.68
C THR A 591 16.55 -5.50 -3.68
N ASN A 592 16.52 -6.77 -4.08
CA ASN A 592 16.93 -7.90 -3.24
C ASN A 592 18.46 -8.12 -3.27
N ILE A 593 18.95 -9.01 -2.42
CA ILE A 593 20.39 -9.25 -2.22
C ILE A 593 21.16 -9.60 -3.49
N GLY A 594 20.53 -10.30 -4.45
CA GLY A 594 21.14 -10.67 -5.72
C GLY A 594 21.58 -9.47 -6.53
N HIS A 595 20.77 -8.42 -6.56
CA HIS A 595 21.08 -7.18 -7.26
C HIS A 595 22.27 -6.42 -6.65
N TYR A 596 22.43 -6.44 -5.31
CA TYR A 596 23.61 -5.85 -4.65
C TYR A 596 24.89 -6.62 -4.98
N ARG A 597 24.83 -7.95 -5.00
CA ARG A 597 25.96 -8.80 -5.42
C ARG A 597 26.35 -8.52 -6.86
N ALA A 598 25.36 -8.44 -7.75
CA ALA A 598 25.61 -8.14 -9.17
C ALA A 598 26.20 -6.72 -9.35
N ALA A 599 25.64 -5.70 -8.71
CA ALA A 599 26.18 -4.35 -8.74
C ALA A 599 27.61 -4.27 -8.20
N ALA A 600 27.91 -4.90 -7.06
CA ALA A 600 29.25 -4.97 -6.53
C ALA A 600 30.22 -5.72 -7.47
N THR A 601 29.76 -6.77 -8.15
CA THR A 601 30.56 -7.50 -9.13
C THR A 601 30.90 -6.63 -10.34
N VAL A 602 30.00 -5.79 -10.79
CA VAL A 602 30.26 -4.78 -11.83
C VAL A 602 31.34 -3.80 -11.37
N LEU A 603 31.27 -3.30 -10.14
CA LEU A 603 32.19 -2.32 -9.59
C LEU A 603 33.57 -2.87 -9.24
N LYS A 604 33.71 -4.18 -9.03
CA LYS A 604 34.91 -4.82 -8.52
C LYS A 604 36.13 -4.55 -9.42
N GLY A 605 37.13 -3.91 -8.86
CA GLY A 605 38.41 -3.62 -9.53
C GLY A 605 38.35 -2.47 -10.55
N GLN A 606 37.26 -1.71 -10.63
CA GLN A 606 37.09 -0.61 -11.60
C GLN A 606 37.59 0.75 -11.08
N GLY A 607 38.03 0.84 -9.82
CA GLY A 607 38.44 2.11 -9.21
C GLY A 607 37.27 2.90 -8.64
N GLN A 608 37.46 4.21 -8.45
CA GLN A 608 36.45 5.11 -7.90
C GLN A 608 35.35 5.38 -8.92
N ASN A 609 34.11 5.45 -8.45
CA ASN A 609 32.98 5.85 -9.26
C ASN A 609 33.11 7.30 -9.77
N THR A 610 32.62 7.58 -10.97
CA THR A 610 32.52 8.92 -11.53
C THR A 610 31.33 9.67 -10.95
N ALA A 611 30.17 8.99 -10.86
CA ALA A 611 29.00 9.54 -10.19
C ALA A 611 28.99 9.14 -8.70
N ARG A 612 28.37 9.96 -7.86
CA ARG A 612 28.20 9.68 -6.44
C ARG A 612 27.24 8.49 -6.26
N LEU A 613 27.68 7.42 -5.60
CA LEU A 613 26.88 6.22 -5.39
C LEU A 613 26.43 6.07 -3.94
N TRP A 614 25.14 5.96 -3.74
CA TRP A 614 24.48 5.61 -2.48
C TRP A 614 24.01 4.16 -2.52
N VAL A 615 24.29 3.39 -1.46
CA VAL A 615 23.86 1.99 -1.34
C VAL A 615 23.16 1.78 -0.02
N CYS A 616 21.91 1.32 -0.08
CA CYS A 616 21.07 1.10 1.09
C CYS A 616 20.43 -0.30 1.02
N PRO A 617 20.93 -1.31 1.75
CA PRO A 617 20.33 -2.64 1.78
C PRO A 617 18.89 -2.62 2.29
N PRO A 618 18.03 -3.56 1.85
CA PRO A 618 16.65 -3.59 2.29
C PRO A 618 16.51 -4.01 3.76
N THR A 619 17.34 -4.95 4.24
CA THR A 619 17.27 -5.43 5.61
C THR A 619 18.65 -5.58 6.23
N ARG A 620 18.68 -5.66 7.57
CA ARG A 620 19.90 -6.04 8.31
C ARG A 620 20.43 -7.41 7.91
N MET A 621 19.56 -8.34 7.56
CA MET A 621 19.96 -9.68 7.12
C MET A 621 20.76 -9.63 5.82
N ASP A 622 20.31 -8.79 4.87
CA ASP A 622 21.04 -8.54 3.62
C ASP A 622 22.37 -7.84 3.89
N GLU A 623 22.38 -6.83 4.76
CA GLU A 623 23.58 -6.11 5.17
C GLU A 623 24.63 -7.04 5.76
N GLU A 624 24.25 -7.85 6.76
CA GLU A 624 25.15 -8.80 7.44
C GLU A 624 25.73 -9.82 6.45
N THR A 625 24.88 -10.34 5.55
CA THR A 625 25.32 -11.30 4.52
C THR A 625 26.26 -10.65 3.50
N LEU A 626 25.94 -9.47 2.98
CA LEU A 626 26.81 -8.75 2.04
C LEU A 626 28.17 -8.37 2.66
N LYS A 627 28.19 -8.07 3.97
CA LYS A 627 29.46 -7.85 4.71
C LYS A 627 30.27 -9.14 4.83
N ALA A 628 29.63 -10.25 5.21
CA ALA A 628 30.29 -11.54 5.35
C ALA A 628 30.85 -12.06 4.02
N GLU A 629 30.18 -11.78 2.91
CA GLU A 629 30.60 -12.14 1.55
C GLU A 629 31.63 -11.16 0.95
N GLY A 630 31.95 -10.04 1.64
CA GLY A 630 32.97 -9.07 1.23
C GLY A 630 32.48 -8.03 0.21
N TYR A 631 31.20 -7.97 -0.13
CA TYR A 631 30.66 -7.00 -1.10
C TYR A 631 30.67 -5.58 -0.56
N TYR A 632 30.54 -5.38 0.76
CA TYR A 632 30.67 -4.05 1.37
C TYR A 632 32.03 -3.42 1.10
N ALA A 633 33.12 -4.21 1.26
CA ALA A 633 34.47 -3.74 0.94
C ALA A 633 34.61 -3.34 -0.54
N THR A 634 33.89 -4.00 -1.45
CA THR A 634 33.88 -3.63 -2.87
C THR A 634 33.18 -2.30 -3.11
N PHE A 635 32.01 -2.08 -2.49
CA PHE A 635 31.31 -0.80 -2.57
C PHE A 635 32.14 0.36 -1.99
N GLU A 636 32.73 0.15 -0.82
CA GLU A 636 33.61 1.15 -0.17
C GLU A 636 34.84 1.48 -1.02
N ALA A 637 35.47 0.46 -1.60
CA ALA A 637 36.60 0.66 -2.51
C ALA A 637 36.24 1.46 -3.77
N ALA A 638 34.99 1.34 -4.23
CA ALA A 638 34.46 2.14 -5.33
C ALA A 638 34.01 3.55 -4.91
N GLY A 639 34.16 3.93 -3.63
CA GLY A 639 33.75 5.25 -3.10
C GLY A 639 32.27 5.39 -2.84
N SER A 640 31.55 4.29 -2.64
CA SER A 640 30.13 4.29 -2.38
C SER A 640 29.83 4.72 -0.94
N ARG A 641 28.73 5.46 -0.76
CA ARG A 641 28.17 5.79 0.55
C ARG A 641 27.21 4.69 0.98
N MET A 642 27.59 3.98 2.04
CA MET A 642 26.74 2.93 2.61
C MET A 642 25.77 3.52 3.63
N GLU A 643 24.49 3.19 3.49
CA GLU A 643 23.41 3.65 4.36
C GLU A 643 22.86 2.51 5.23
N MET A 644 22.26 2.88 6.37
CA MET A 644 21.54 1.93 7.23
C MET A 644 20.38 1.29 6.46
N PRO A 645 20.12 -0.02 6.66
CA PRO A 645 18.98 -0.69 6.04
C PRO A 645 17.65 0.03 6.25
N GLY A 646 16.91 0.24 5.16
CA GLY A 646 15.63 0.93 5.19
C GLY A 646 15.29 1.66 3.89
N CYS A 647 14.33 2.57 3.95
CA CYS A 647 13.84 3.28 2.78
C CYS A 647 14.71 4.47 2.36
N SER A 648 15.49 5.06 3.27
CA SER A 648 16.48 6.12 2.98
C SER A 648 16.09 7.07 1.84
N LEU A 649 16.92 7.19 0.79
CA LEU A 649 16.70 8.03 -0.40
C LEU A 649 15.42 7.64 -1.18
N CYS A 650 15.02 6.37 -1.19
CA CYS A 650 13.81 5.94 -1.91
C CYS A 650 12.56 6.73 -1.49
N MET A 651 12.47 7.10 -0.20
CA MET A 651 11.39 7.94 0.30
C MET A 651 11.67 9.44 0.15
N GLY A 652 12.94 9.87 0.08
CA GLY A 652 13.34 11.27 0.03
C GLY A 652 13.06 12.07 1.32
N ASN A 653 12.91 11.39 2.44
CA ASN A 653 12.56 11.97 3.73
C ASN A 653 13.79 12.30 4.61
N GLN A 654 14.76 11.40 4.61
CA GLN A 654 15.92 11.47 5.52
C GLN A 654 17.20 11.82 4.81
N ALA A 655 17.47 11.20 3.67
CA ALA A 655 18.57 11.53 2.78
C ALA A 655 18.02 12.01 1.45
N ARG A 656 18.71 12.96 0.80
CA ARG A 656 18.32 13.52 -0.48
C ARG A 656 19.57 13.70 -1.35
N VAL A 657 19.38 13.56 -2.66
CA VAL A 657 20.38 13.94 -3.65
C VAL A 657 20.50 15.47 -3.75
N GLU A 658 21.55 15.95 -4.37
CA GLU A 658 21.73 17.38 -4.61
C GLU A 658 20.65 17.93 -5.55
N ASP A 659 20.30 19.20 -5.39
CA ASP A 659 19.27 19.87 -6.19
C ASP A 659 19.68 19.92 -7.67
N ASN A 660 18.70 19.74 -8.56
CA ASN A 660 18.85 19.79 -10.03
C ASN A 660 19.85 18.78 -10.62
N THR A 661 20.10 17.66 -9.94
CA THR A 661 20.95 16.58 -10.44
C THR A 661 20.18 15.58 -11.30
N THR A 662 20.90 14.89 -12.18
CA THR A 662 20.38 13.70 -12.86
C THR A 662 20.77 12.45 -12.08
N VAL A 663 19.77 11.63 -11.73
CA VAL A 663 19.93 10.47 -10.86
C VAL A 663 19.53 9.20 -11.59
N PHE A 664 20.33 8.15 -11.47
CA PHE A 664 19.90 6.80 -11.82
C PHE A 664 19.61 6.00 -10.55
N SER A 665 18.42 5.39 -10.46
CA SER A 665 17.96 4.83 -9.19
C SER A 665 17.28 3.48 -9.36
N THR A 666 17.41 2.62 -8.34
CA THR A 666 16.63 1.39 -8.20
C THR A 666 15.39 1.60 -7.33
N SER A 667 15.06 2.83 -6.95
CA SER A 667 13.86 3.14 -6.20
C SER A 667 12.58 2.76 -6.96
N THR A 668 11.45 2.76 -6.26
CA THR A 668 10.16 2.40 -6.84
C THR A 668 9.53 3.53 -7.63
N ARG A 669 9.83 4.80 -7.24
CA ARG A 669 9.18 6.01 -7.75
C ARG A 669 10.19 7.08 -8.10
N ASN A 670 9.85 7.86 -9.13
CA ASN A 670 10.64 9.00 -9.59
C ASN A 670 9.81 10.28 -9.76
N PHE A 671 8.77 10.47 -8.93
CA PHE A 671 7.99 11.70 -8.97
C PHE A 671 8.86 12.94 -8.79
N ASN A 672 8.38 14.08 -9.33
CA ASN A 672 9.04 15.37 -9.20
C ASN A 672 9.46 15.67 -7.75
N ASN A 673 10.67 16.14 -7.56
CA ASN A 673 11.23 16.55 -6.26
C ASN A 673 11.32 15.45 -5.18
N ARG A 674 11.04 14.19 -5.50
CA ARG A 674 11.01 13.11 -4.51
C ARG A 674 12.41 12.84 -3.92
N LEU A 675 13.42 12.62 -4.75
CA LEU A 675 14.78 12.31 -4.29
C LEU A 675 15.61 13.58 -4.00
N GLY A 676 15.32 14.68 -4.68
CA GLY A 676 15.95 16.00 -4.55
C GLY A 676 15.16 17.06 -5.31
N ASN A 677 15.29 18.34 -4.95
CA ASN A 677 14.56 19.41 -5.63
C ASN A 677 15.07 19.53 -7.07
N GLY A 678 14.17 19.54 -8.04
CA GLY A 678 14.49 19.60 -9.46
C GLY A 678 15.28 18.40 -10.01
N ALA A 679 15.50 17.35 -9.20
CA ALA A 679 16.22 16.16 -9.64
C ALA A 679 15.46 15.41 -10.75
N GLN A 680 16.22 15.00 -11.77
CA GLN A 680 15.73 14.19 -12.90
C GLN A 680 16.10 12.74 -12.65
N VAL A 681 15.12 11.89 -12.33
CA VAL A 681 15.37 10.54 -11.83
C VAL A 681 14.96 9.48 -12.83
N TYR A 682 15.93 8.69 -13.32
CA TYR A 682 15.72 7.45 -14.05
C TYR A 682 15.52 6.28 -13.10
N LEU A 683 14.66 5.31 -13.46
CA LEU A 683 14.52 4.05 -12.71
C LEU A 683 14.94 2.87 -13.56
N GLY A 684 15.85 2.04 -13.02
CA GLY A 684 16.34 0.85 -13.71
C GLY A 684 16.94 -0.18 -12.75
N SER A 685 17.63 -1.17 -13.31
CA SER A 685 18.27 -2.24 -12.56
C SER A 685 19.49 -1.77 -11.77
N ALA A 686 19.87 -2.50 -10.72
CA ALA A 686 21.07 -2.20 -9.94
C ALA A 686 22.35 -2.47 -10.74
N GLU A 687 22.31 -3.43 -11.63
CA GLU A 687 23.37 -3.77 -12.57
C GLU A 687 23.68 -2.61 -13.50
N LEU A 688 22.65 -2.04 -14.12
CA LEU A 688 22.78 -0.86 -14.97
C LEU A 688 23.17 0.38 -14.16
N ALA A 689 22.61 0.53 -12.95
CA ALA A 689 22.97 1.61 -12.02
C ALA A 689 24.45 1.61 -11.68
N ALA A 690 25.04 0.43 -11.44
CA ALA A 690 26.48 0.29 -11.18
C ALA A 690 27.32 0.73 -12.38
N VAL A 691 26.93 0.40 -13.60
CA VAL A 691 27.61 0.88 -14.83
C VAL A 691 27.47 2.39 -14.96
N CYS A 692 26.29 2.96 -14.69
CA CYS A 692 26.07 4.41 -14.69
C CYS A 692 26.95 5.11 -13.65
N ALA A 693 27.13 4.53 -12.46
CA ALA A 693 28.00 5.09 -11.42
C ALA A 693 29.46 5.16 -11.88
N GLN A 694 29.94 4.12 -12.54
CA GLN A 694 31.29 4.08 -13.10
C GLN A 694 31.52 5.15 -14.18
N LEU A 695 30.58 5.25 -15.12
CA LEU A 695 30.75 6.09 -16.31
C LEU A 695 30.32 7.55 -16.09
N GLY A 696 29.50 7.87 -15.09
CA GLY A 696 28.88 9.20 -14.92
C GLY A 696 27.84 9.52 -16.00
N ARG A 697 27.37 8.51 -16.71
CA ARG A 697 26.34 8.59 -17.76
C ARG A 697 25.64 7.25 -17.95
N ILE A 698 24.53 7.27 -18.64
CA ILE A 698 23.87 6.04 -19.09
C ILE A 698 24.72 5.44 -20.23
N PRO A 699 25.11 4.14 -20.13
CA PRO A 699 25.90 3.47 -21.17
C PRO A 699 25.12 3.28 -22.47
N SER A 700 25.82 3.04 -23.59
CA SER A 700 25.17 2.46 -24.75
C SER A 700 24.75 1.00 -24.48
N ARG A 701 23.87 0.47 -25.33
CA ARG A 701 23.43 -0.92 -25.24
C ARG A 701 24.65 -1.87 -25.32
N GLU A 702 25.56 -1.63 -26.25
CA GLU A 702 26.76 -2.44 -26.48
C GLU A 702 27.71 -2.39 -25.27
N GLU A 703 27.92 -1.22 -24.68
CA GLU A 703 28.75 -1.05 -23.49
C GLU A 703 28.18 -1.84 -22.32
N TYR A 704 26.87 -1.73 -22.08
CA TYR A 704 26.21 -2.44 -20.98
C TYR A 704 26.23 -3.95 -21.20
N LEU A 705 25.83 -4.44 -22.38
CA LEU A 705 25.79 -5.87 -22.67
C LEU A 705 27.18 -6.51 -22.61
N ALA A 706 28.25 -5.78 -22.98
CA ALA A 706 29.61 -6.26 -22.81
C ALA A 706 29.98 -6.49 -21.32
N VAL A 707 29.60 -5.55 -20.45
CA VAL A 707 29.81 -5.67 -19.00
C VAL A 707 28.98 -6.84 -18.43
N ALA A 708 27.72 -6.97 -18.83
CA ALA A 708 26.83 -8.06 -18.40
C ALA A 708 27.39 -9.42 -18.79
N ALA A 709 27.78 -9.59 -20.07
CA ALA A 709 28.36 -10.84 -20.59
C ALA A 709 29.69 -11.22 -19.92
N GLU A 710 30.50 -10.22 -19.52
CA GLU A 710 31.79 -10.48 -18.87
C GLU A 710 31.62 -10.82 -17.36
N ARG A 711 30.71 -10.10 -16.66
CA ARG A 711 30.71 -10.06 -15.20
C ARG A 711 29.48 -10.64 -14.54
N ILE A 712 28.30 -10.51 -15.17
CA ILE A 712 27.01 -10.89 -14.58
C ILE A 712 26.57 -12.27 -15.04
N ASP A 713 26.38 -12.44 -16.36
CA ASP A 713 25.78 -13.65 -16.93
C ASP A 713 26.53 -14.94 -16.54
N PRO A 714 27.89 -15.01 -16.57
CA PRO A 714 28.62 -16.20 -16.18
C PRO A 714 28.49 -16.59 -14.71
N ASN A 715 28.13 -15.61 -13.85
CA ASN A 715 28.05 -15.76 -12.39
C ASN A 715 26.60 -15.69 -11.88
N SER A 716 25.62 -15.65 -12.76
CA SER A 716 24.20 -15.37 -12.42
C SER A 716 23.65 -16.33 -11.36
N ALA A 717 23.95 -17.62 -11.45
CA ALA A 717 23.50 -18.64 -10.49
C ALA A 717 24.00 -18.39 -9.05
N GLU A 718 25.19 -17.80 -8.90
CA GLU A 718 25.77 -17.47 -7.60
C GLU A 718 25.30 -16.10 -7.12
N LEU A 719 25.25 -15.10 -8.00
CA LEU A 719 24.84 -13.73 -7.68
C LEU A 719 23.39 -13.67 -7.20
N TYR A 720 22.48 -14.32 -7.93
CA TYR A 720 21.05 -14.31 -7.63
C TYR A 720 20.60 -15.45 -6.70
N ARG A 721 21.51 -15.93 -5.85
CA ARG A 721 21.17 -16.81 -4.75
C ARG A 721 20.54 -16.01 -3.61
N TYR A 722 19.35 -16.39 -3.18
CA TYR A 722 18.59 -15.69 -2.14
C TYR A 722 18.93 -16.22 -0.74
N LEU A 723 18.43 -15.51 0.30
CA LEU A 723 18.65 -15.88 1.69
C LEU A 723 17.76 -17.06 2.07
N ASN A 724 18.34 -18.25 2.13
CA ASN A 724 17.69 -19.47 2.62
C ASN A 724 18.21 -19.74 4.04
N PHE A 725 17.50 -19.23 5.05
CA PHE A 725 17.94 -19.21 6.45
C PHE A 725 18.08 -20.61 7.07
N ASP A 726 17.33 -21.60 6.59
CA ASP A 726 17.49 -23.01 6.96
C ASP A 726 18.81 -23.64 6.49
N GLN A 727 19.50 -23.00 5.54
CA GLN A 727 20.80 -23.43 4.99
C GLN A 727 21.97 -22.59 5.51
N VAL A 728 21.72 -21.48 6.21
CA VAL A 728 22.77 -20.63 6.77
C VAL A 728 23.21 -21.20 8.10
N GLN A 729 24.48 -21.63 8.17
CA GLN A 729 25.09 -22.17 9.40
C GLN A 729 25.03 -21.10 10.54
N GLY A 730 24.68 -21.53 11.74
CA GLY A 730 24.48 -20.65 12.90
C GLY A 730 23.08 -20.08 12.98
N PHE A 731 22.48 -19.66 11.86
CA PHE A 731 21.13 -19.11 11.84
C PHE A 731 20.08 -20.21 12.13
N ALA A 732 20.21 -21.34 11.45
CA ALA A 732 19.38 -22.52 11.70
C ALA A 732 19.64 -23.11 13.09
N ASP A 733 20.88 -23.04 13.59
CA ASP A 733 21.27 -23.56 14.89
C ASP A 733 20.75 -22.69 16.04
N GLU A 734 20.78 -21.36 15.92
CA GLU A 734 20.14 -20.44 16.87
C GLU A 734 18.62 -20.66 16.94
N GLY A 735 17.97 -20.92 15.79
CA GLY A 735 16.55 -21.26 15.73
C GLY A 735 16.18 -22.58 16.40
N ARG A 736 17.13 -23.52 16.54
CA ARG A 736 16.92 -24.79 17.26
C ARG A 736 17.05 -24.68 18.77
N VAL A 737 17.43 -23.52 19.31
CA VAL A 737 17.55 -23.28 20.76
C VAL A 737 16.20 -23.29 21.47
N LEU A 738 15.08 -23.08 20.76
CA LEU A 738 13.77 -23.35 21.32
C LEU A 738 13.56 -24.86 21.40
N SER A 739 13.49 -25.37 22.64
CA SER A 739 13.10 -26.74 22.84
C SER A 739 11.62 -26.94 22.40
N GLN A 740 11.29 -28.15 21.98
CA GLN A 740 9.90 -28.50 21.64
C GLN A 740 8.93 -28.14 22.78
N ALA A 741 9.35 -28.29 24.04
CA ALA A 741 8.55 -27.91 25.21
C ALA A 741 8.30 -26.40 25.31
N GLU A 742 9.24 -25.56 24.86
CA GLU A 742 9.06 -24.11 24.84
C GLU A 742 8.15 -23.68 23.69
N GLU A 743 8.25 -24.31 22.52
CA GLU A 743 7.31 -24.11 21.41
C GLU A 743 5.90 -24.52 21.80
N GLU A 744 5.72 -25.70 22.40
CA GLU A 744 4.44 -26.20 22.90
C GLU A 744 3.83 -25.28 23.95
N LYS A 745 4.67 -24.73 24.86
CA LYS A 745 4.22 -23.75 25.85
C LYS A 745 3.74 -22.46 25.20
N LEU A 746 4.48 -21.90 24.27
CA LEU A 746 4.12 -20.68 23.54
C LEU A 746 2.81 -20.88 22.74
N LEU A 747 2.64 -22.06 22.14
CA LEU A 747 1.41 -22.42 21.42
C LEU A 747 0.21 -22.61 22.35
N ALA A 748 0.41 -23.13 23.55
CA ALA A 748 -0.63 -23.30 24.56
C ALA A 748 -1.08 -21.97 25.19
N GLU A 749 -0.19 -20.98 25.21
CA GLU A 749 -0.46 -19.62 25.69
C GLU A 749 -1.04 -18.70 24.58
N ALA A 750 -1.05 -19.15 23.35
CA ALA A 750 -1.58 -18.44 22.18
C ALA A 750 -3.07 -18.70 21.96
#